data_c7e79b0cecdaa1943d3b46531882646d
#
_entry.id   c7e79b0cecdaa1943d3b46531882646d
#
_cell.length_a   1.000
_cell.length_b   1.000
_cell.length_c   1.000
_cell.angle_alpha   90.00
_cell.angle_beta   90.00
_cell.angle_gamma   90.00
#
_symmetry.space_group_name_H-M   'P 1'
#
loop_
_entity.id
_entity.type
_entity.pdbx_description
1 polymer ?
#
loop_
_entity_poly.entity_id
_entity_poly.type
_entity_poly.pdbx_seq_one_letter_code
_entity_poly.pdbx_strand_id
1 'polypeptide(L)'
;MKLFTHPVLFKIFILLIFLNTIILFGSQYFVYTKHWDLYWFSSFFYRELLLCVSYFGVFWILSLLPFGVYVAWAIFGISIICFVVDIFLLYTFDTNLNSYLVIVALETNPQESAEFLHNYVSFGLIGVYALFLIIAVLMWAKIPLLQPSIKLKKCMRFVYMWFVVSVCIVLTMIFTHTKPLNEDWSDMLSNYTKQFYRAIESTYGFMKEYERLNSKFDELSTTLQVKKAKNNIQNIVLVIGESTQRDRLSLYGYPLPTTPNLDSIKQNNPKNLLVFSDVIASHGQTHESLSLSLTFANQDNTQGIETIKSKQKAKSTKPSEIQKPWYEYMNVIDSFKLGGYHTIAISNQEPISLFGNAAATILKRADEAHFVNVNDKMSTTKFDEAILDILDEELGVGVEQGDLQEDFSDVDSKPTSSSENLPQEPQNTADSKDSKPTFYALHLMGNHAKYYNRYPSSFAKLSTEDMLCRVNDVENLATTSVEENMHYDNSVLYGDFVLNEIIERFENTDSLVLYFSDHGEEIYDWRNFIGHSDSKMSRFMVEIPFIIYVSDEFIAKHPELYKRLQQAQNQRYMSDDLIHTLLDIAGIDMQGFESKRSLISNDTTLLKNRIRLVGEKKSIKDYDKELKAQKSYYQQGLCK
;
A
#
# COMPACT_ATOMS: atom_id res chain seq x y z
N MET A 1 -36.68 27.44 -17.51
CA MET A 1 -37.91 27.00 -18.20
C MET A 1 -37.65 26.31 -19.50
N LYS A 2 -36.78 26.84 -20.35
CA LYS A 2 -36.43 26.21 -21.63
C LYS A 2 -35.91 24.78 -21.53
N LEU A 3 -35.23 24.40 -20.43
CA LEU A 3 -34.73 23.03 -20.23
C LEU A 3 -35.88 22.00 -20.24
N PHE A 4 -36.95 22.19 -19.52
CA PHE A 4 -38.05 21.22 -19.40
C PHE A 4 -38.91 21.11 -20.65
N THR A 5 -38.91 22.16 -21.46
CA THR A 5 -39.61 22.19 -22.75
C THR A 5 -38.71 21.77 -23.90
N HIS A 6 -37.38 21.64 -23.66
CA HIS A 6 -36.45 21.20 -24.69
C HIS A 6 -36.32 19.67 -24.68
N PRO A 7 -36.82 18.97 -25.70
CA PRO A 7 -36.97 17.50 -25.65
C PRO A 7 -35.67 16.76 -25.43
N VAL A 8 -34.58 17.20 -26.04
CA VAL A 8 -33.26 16.53 -25.98
C VAL A 8 -32.57 16.82 -24.66
N LEU A 9 -32.45 18.08 -24.27
CA LEU A 9 -31.73 18.47 -23.04
C LEU A 9 -32.32 17.85 -21.78
N PHE A 10 -33.65 17.82 -21.68
CA PHE A 10 -34.32 17.22 -20.54
C PHE A 10 -34.11 15.72 -20.46
N LYS A 11 -34.17 15.02 -21.58
CA LYS A 11 -33.93 13.57 -21.64
C LYS A 11 -32.51 13.22 -21.27
N ILE A 12 -31.50 13.93 -21.81
CA ILE A 12 -30.09 13.74 -21.44
C ILE A 12 -29.87 13.98 -19.95
N PHE A 13 -30.43 15.05 -19.39
CA PHE A 13 -30.35 15.33 -17.96
C PHE A 13 -30.85 14.16 -17.10
N ILE A 14 -32.04 13.62 -17.40
CA ILE A 14 -32.61 12.48 -16.65
C ILE A 14 -31.75 11.22 -16.80
N LEU A 15 -31.24 10.94 -18.00
CA LEU A 15 -30.38 9.78 -18.20
C LEU A 15 -29.08 9.89 -17.43
N LEU A 16 -28.45 11.05 -17.36
CA LEU A 16 -27.23 11.25 -16.58
C LEU A 16 -27.45 11.00 -15.08
N ILE A 17 -28.58 11.44 -14.51
CA ILE A 17 -28.94 11.13 -13.12
C ILE A 17 -29.10 9.62 -12.95
N PHE A 18 -29.82 8.95 -13.86
CA PHE A 18 -30.01 7.52 -13.81
C PHE A 18 -28.69 6.71 -13.85
N LEU A 19 -27.76 7.08 -14.74
CA LEU A 19 -26.43 6.44 -14.82
C LEU A 19 -25.68 6.61 -13.51
N ASN A 20 -25.71 7.80 -12.90
CA ASN A 20 -25.06 8.04 -11.62
C ASN A 20 -25.63 7.18 -10.50
N THR A 21 -26.96 7.06 -10.42
CA THR A 21 -27.63 6.20 -9.43
C THR A 21 -27.12 4.77 -9.52
N ILE A 22 -27.00 4.21 -10.73
CA ILE A 22 -26.49 2.84 -10.95
C ILE A 22 -25.08 2.68 -10.40
N ILE A 23 -24.18 3.60 -10.73
CA ILE A 23 -22.78 3.52 -10.27
C ILE A 23 -22.68 3.67 -8.76
N LEU A 24 -23.44 4.57 -8.14
CA LEU A 24 -23.46 4.72 -6.68
C LEU A 24 -23.89 3.43 -5.97
N PHE A 25 -24.96 2.79 -6.46
CA PHE A 25 -25.41 1.50 -5.91
C PHE A 25 -24.41 0.38 -6.17
N GLY A 26 -23.86 0.30 -7.39
CA GLY A 26 -22.84 -0.68 -7.75
C GLY A 26 -21.59 -0.55 -6.88
N SER A 27 -21.06 0.66 -6.73
CA SER A 27 -19.89 0.92 -5.87
C SER A 27 -20.17 0.54 -4.42
N GLN A 28 -21.36 0.85 -3.88
CA GLN A 28 -21.72 0.44 -2.52
C GLN A 28 -21.79 -1.08 -2.36
N TYR A 29 -22.34 -1.77 -3.34
CA TYR A 29 -22.50 -3.22 -3.25
C TYR A 29 -21.18 -3.97 -3.43
N PHE A 30 -20.36 -3.56 -4.39
CA PHE A 30 -19.15 -4.29 -4.76
C PHE A 30 -17.89 -3.79 -4.02
N VAL A 31 -17.76 -2.50 -3.76
CA VAL A 31 -16.53 -1.90 -3.20
C VAL A 31 -16.61 -1.70 -1.69
N TYR A 32 -17.74 -1.24 -1.16
CA TYR A 32 -17.88 -0.81 0.26
C TYR A 32 -18.55 -1.86 1.16
N THR A 33 -18.43 -3.15 0.85
CA THR A 33 -18.82 -4.27 1.74
C THR A 33 -20.27 -4.30 2.24
N LYS A 34 -21.24 -4.07 1.36
CA LYS A 34 -22.68 -4.40 1.61
C LYS A 34 -23.36 -3.79 2.86
N HIS A 35 -22.76 -2.83 3.54
CA HIS A 35 -23.39 -2.16 4.68
C HIS A 35 -24.38 -1.11 4.21
N TRP A 36 -25.68 -1.42 4.34
CA TRP A 36 -26.82 -0.57 3.99
C TRP A 36 -27.38 0.05 5.28
N ASP A 37 -26.69 1.02 5.86
CA ASP A 37 -27.13 1.73 7.06
C ASP A 37 -27.78 3.08 6.75
N LEU A 38 -28.35 3.72 7.79
CA LEU A 38 -29.00 5.02 7.65
C LEU A 38 -28.00 6.10 7.20
N TYR A 39 -26.74 5.99 7.59
CA TYR A 39 -25.69 6.92 7.20
C TYR A 39 -25.41 6.82 5.70
N TRP A 40 -25.32 5.59 5.16
CA TRP A 40 -25.15 5.38 3.72
C TRP A 40 -26.33 5.97 2.92
N PHE A 41 -27.57 5.68 3.34
CA PHE A 41 -28.75 6.25 2.65
C PHE A 41 -28.76 7.77 2.69
N SER A 42 -28.45 8.39 3.82
CA SER A 42 -28.39 9.85 3.93
C SER A 42 -27.31 10.46 3.03
N SER A 43 -26.12 9.84 2.97
CA SER A 43 -25.01 10.23 2.09
C SER A 43 -25.39 10.07 0.61
N PHE A 44 -26.05 8.96 0.26
CA PHE A 44 -26.55 8.71 -1.10
C PHE A 44 -27.52 9.81 -1.54
N PHE A 45 -28.56 10.08 -0.75
CA PHE A 45 -29.53 11.14 -1.08
C PHE A 45 -28.91 12.52 -1.16
N TYR A 46 -27.96 12.83 -0.28
CA TYR A 46 -27.22 14.10 -0.33
C TYR A 46 -26.45 14.23 -1.65
N ARG A 47 -25.70 13.21 -2.05
CA ARG A 47 -24.92 13.20 -3.31
C ARG A 47 -25.82 13.32 -4.54
N GLU A 48 -26.90 12.54 -4.60
CA GLU A 48 -27.88 12.62 -5.70
C GLU A 48 -28.55 13.98 -5.78
N LEU A 49 -28.90 14.58 -4.64
CA LEU A 49 -29.48 15.93 -4.60
C LEU A 49 -28.49 16.99 -5.11
N LEU A 50 -27.23 16.91 -4.66
CA LEU A 50 -26.17 17.82 -5.08
C LEU A 50 -25.93 17.73 -6.59
N LEU A 51 -25.86 16.50 -7.13
CA LEU A 51 -25.74 16.26 -8.56
C LEU A 51 -26.92 16.80 -9.35
N CYS A 52 -28.15 16.54 -8.89
CA CYS A 52 -29.37 17.07 -9.53
C CYS A 52 -29.34 18.59 -9.60
N VAL A 53 -28.93 19.27 -8.53
CA VAL A 53 -28.82 20.73 -8.49
C VAL A 53 -27.74 21.23 -9.45
N SER A 54 -26.57 20.59 -9.46
CA SER A 54 -25.45 20.96 -10.31
C SER A 54 -25.80 20.78 -11.80
N TYR A 55 -26.30 19.61 -12.17
CA TYR A 55 -26.70 19.31 -13.56
C TYR A 55 -27.88 20.15 -14.01
N PHE A 56 -28.84 20.40 -13.12
CA PHE A 56 -29.95 21.31 -13.43
C PHE A 56 -29.42 22.69 -13.82
N GLY A 57 -28.47 23.24 -13.05
CA GLY A 57 -27.87 24.56 -13.35
C GLY A 57 -27.15 24.57 -14.70
N VAL A 58 -26.28 23.55 -14.93
CA VAL A 58 -25.55 23.42 -16.20
C VAL A 58 -26.49 23.29 -17.39
N PHE A 59 -27.45 22.36 -17.37
CA PHE A 59 -28.37 22.11 -18.45
C PHE A 59 -29.34 23.27 -18.67
N TRP A 60 -29.66 24.03 -17.60
CA TRP A 60 -30.43 25.25 -17.74
C TRP A 60 -29.67 26.33 -18.51
N ILE A 61 -28.36 26.52 -18.21
CA ILE A 61 -27.50 27.44 -18.99
C ILE A 61 -27.42 26.97 -20.44
N LEU A 62 -27.14 25.66 -20.68
CA LEU A 62 -27.12 25.10 -22.02
C LEU A 62 -28.40 25.32 -22.81
N SER A 63 -29.59 25.35 -22.13
CA SER A 63 -30.87 25.62 -22.78
C SER A 63 -31.02 27.07 -23.28
N LEU A 64 -30.13 27.97 -22.86
CA LEU A 64 -30.10 29.37 -23.30
C LEU A 64 -29.14 29.59 -24.47
N LEU A 65 -28.21 28.66 -24.71
CA LEU A 65 -27.19 28.78 -25.74
C LEU A 65 -27.63 28.13 -27.06
N PRO A 66 -27.32 28.72 -28.22
CA PRO A 66 -27.72 28.19 -29.52
C PRO A 66 -27.04 26.85 -29.82
N PHE A 67 -25.83 26.59 -29.27
CA PHE A 67 -25.06 25.37 -29.41
C PHE A 67 -25.17 24.42 -28.20
N GLY A 68 -26.02 24.76 -27.20
CA GLY A 68 -26.12 24.04 -25.93
C GLY A 68 -26.47 22.55 -26.08
N VAL A 69 -27.22 22.18 -27.14
CA VAL A 69 -27.54 20.77 -27.43
C VAL A 69 -26.29 19.96 -27.80
N TYR A 70 -25.39 20.53 -28.57
CA TYR A 70 -24.14 19.84 -28.95
C TYR A 70 -23.22 19.65 -27.75
N VAL A 71 -23.12 20.65 -26.88
CA VAL A 71 -22.39 20.53 -25.61
C VAL A 71 -23.02 19.46 -24.71
N ALA A 72 -24.33 19.40 -24.62
CA ALA A 72 -25.03 18.38 -23.85
C ALA A 72 -24.77 16.96 -24.39
N TRP A 73 -24.73 16.77 -25.70
CA TRP A 73 -24.34 15.51 -26.30
C TRP A 73 -22.88 15.14 -26.04
N ALA A 74 -21.97 16.11 -26.05
CA ALA A 74 -20.56 15.88 -25.67
C ALA A 74 -20.43 15.42 -24.21
N ILE A 75 -21.11 16.10 -23.27
CA ILE A 75 -21.17 15.71 -21.86
C ILE A 75 -21.74 14.30 -21.73
N PHE A 76 -22.81 13.98 -22.44
CA PHE A 76 -23.42 12.65 -22.42
C PHE A 76 -22.48 11.58 -22.96
N GLY A 77 -21.79 11.84 -24.08
CA GLY A 77 -20.83 10.93 -24.68
C GLY A 77 -19.66 10.60 -23.74
N ILE A 78 -19.05 11.63 -23.11
CA ILE A 78 -18.01 11.45 -22.09
C ILE A 78 -18.55 10.63 -20.91
N SER A 79 -19.74 10.97 -20.43
CA SER A 79 -20.39 10.26 -19.32
C SER A 79 -20.65 8.77 -19.62
N ILE A 80 -21.02 8.45 -20.86
CA ILE A 80 -21.20 7.04 -21.30
C ILE A 80 -19.87 6.30 -21.29
N ILE A 81 -18.79 6.91 -21.77
CA ILE A 81 -17.45 6.28 -21.74
C ILE A 81 -17.05 5.98 -20.29
N CYS A 82 -17.14 6.96 -19.39
CA CYS A 82 -16.85 6.77 -17.98
C CYS A 82 -17.73 5.68 -17.35
N PHE A 83 -19.03 5.68 -17.66
CA PHE A 83 -19.98 4.69 -17.15
C PHE A 83 -19.65 3.27 -17.63
N VAL A 84 -19.29 3.09 -18.89
CA VAL A 84 -18.92 1.78 -19.45
C VAL A 84 -17.68 1.25 -18.73
N VAL A 85 -16.66 2.09 -18.54
CA VAL A 85 -15.44 1.68 -17.82
C VAL A 85 -15.74 1.31 -16.37
N ASP A 86 -16.51 2.13 -15.64
CA ASP A 86 -16.84 1.84 -14.24
C ASP A 86 -17.68 0.56 -14.09
N ILE A 87 -18.66 0.32 -14.98
CA ILE A 87 -19.44 -0.94 -14.96
C ILE A 87 -18.56 -2.15 -15.26
N PHE A 88 -17.62 -2.03 -16.21
CA PHE A 88 -16.64 -3.08 -16.48
C PHE A 88 -15.83 -3.41 -15.22
N LEU A 89 -15.26 -2.39 -14.58
CA LEU A 89 -14.43 -2.56 -13.40
C LEU A 89 -15.22 -3.09 -12.20
N LEU A 90 -16.44 -2.59 -11.97
CA LEU A 90 -17.31 -3.08 -10.90
C LEU A 90 -17.74 -4.54 -11.11
N TYR A 91 -18.04 -4.92 -12.36
CA TYR A 91 -18.49 -6.27 -12.67
C TYR A 91 -17.35 -7.30 -12.64
N THR A 92 -16.19 -6.93 -13.18
CA THR A 92 -15.07 -7.87 -13.40
C THR A 92 -14.14 -7.91 -12.20
N PHE A 93 -13.85 -6.73 -11.60
CA PHE A 93 -12.85 -6.58 -10.55
C PHE A 93 -13.41 -6.04 -9.24
N ASP A 94 -14.75 -5.85 -9.14
CA ASP A 94 -15.44 -5.20 -8.02
C ASP A 94 -14.76 -3.90 -7.55
N THR A 95 -14.21 -3.09 -8.38
CA THR A 95 -13.49 -1.84 -8.08
C THR A 95 -13.98 -0.70 -8.95
N ASN A 96 -13.71 0.54 -8.52
CA ASN A 96 -13.86 1.73 -9.37
C ASN A 96 -12.52 2.04 -10.04
N LEU A 97 -12.55 2.92 -11.06
CA LEU A 97 -11.32 3.41 -11.67
C LEU A 97 -10.43 4.12 -10.64
N ASN A 98 -9.18 3.71 -10.57
CA ASN A 98 -8.15 4.27 -9.71
C ASN A 98 -6.88 4.60 -10.48
N SER A 99 -5.92 5.27 -9.83
CA SER A 99 -4.66 5.69 -10.47
C SER A 99 -3.81 4.52 -10.97
N TYR A 100 -3.84 3.39 -10.25
CA TYR A 100 -3.12 2.19 -10.66
C TYR A 100 -3.62 1.66 -12.00
N LEU A 101 -4.94 1.46 -12.16
CA LEU A 101 -5.54 1.00 -13.40
C LEU A 101 -5.30 1.95 -14.58
N VAL A 102 -5.21 3.26 -14.32
CA VAL A 102 -4.83 4.23 -15.35
C VAL A 102 -3.39 4.02 -15.79
N ILE A 103 -2.45 3.76 -14.87
CA ILE A 103 -1.04 3.53 -15.21
C ILE A 103 -0.89 2.21 -15.96
N VAL A 104 -1.50 1.13 -15.49
CA VAL A 104 -1.51 -0.16 -16.20
C VAL A 104 -2.03 0.02 -17.63
N ALA A 105 -3.15 0.74 -17.81
CA ALA A 105 -3.69 1.01 -19.14
C ALA A 105 -2.75 1.84 -20.03
N LEU A 106 -1.91 2.71 -19.47
CA LEU A 106 -0.92 3.50 -20.21
C LEU A 106 0.34 2.69 -20.57
N GLU A 107 0.69 1.70 -19.76
CA GLU A 107 1.87 0.84 -19.96
C GLU A 107 1.56 -0.40 -20.82
N THR A 108 0.27 -0.78 -20.97
CA THR A 108 -0.19 -1.96 -21.72
C THR A 108 -0.05 -1.76 -23.24
N ASN A 109 0.52 -2.73 -23.93
CA ASN A 109 0.61 -2.73 -25.38
C ASN A 109 -0.68 -3.25 -26.07
N PRO A 110 -0.87 -3.06 -27.41
CA PRO A 110 -2.09 -3.47 -28.10
C PRO A 110 -2.38 -4.98 -28.06
N GLN A 111 -1.35 -5.84 -28.00
CA GLN A 111 -1.49 -7.28 -27.93
C GLN A 111 -2.02 -7.71 -26.56
N GLU A 112 -1.39 -7.23 -25.49
CA GLU A 112 -1.85 -7.44 -24.10
C GLU A 112 -3.27 -6.90 -23.89
N SER A 113 -3.59 -5.73 -24.48
CA SER A 113 -4.95 -5.18 -24.43
C SER A 113 -5.98 -6.11 -25.07
N ALA A 114 -5.63 -6.75 -26.20
CA ALA A 114 -6.52 -7.70 -26.88
C ALA A 114 -6.71 -8.99 -26.06
N GLU A 115 -5.64 -9.53 -25.48
CA GLU A 115 -5.68 -10.70 -24.59
C GLU A 115 -6.49 -10.40 -23.32
N PHE A 116 -6.29 -9.24 -22.71
CA PHE A 116 -7.06 -8.76 -21.58
C PHE A 116 -8.57 -8.70 -21.89
N LEU A 117 -8.95 -8.06 -23.01
CA LEU A 117 -10.35 -7.99 -23.41
C LEU A 117 -10.94 -9.37 -23.69
N HIS A 118 -10.19 -10.27 -24.33
CA HIS A 118 -10.62 -11.63 -24.60
C HIS A 118 -10.91 -12.41 -23.28
N ASN A 119 -10.07 -12.25 -22.29
CA ASN A 119 -10.17 -12.98 -21.02
C ASN A 119 -11.27 -12.43 -20.10
N TYR A 120 -11.55 -11.13 -20.13
CA TYR A 120 -12.44 -10.48 -19.15
C TYR A 120 -13.81 -10.06 -19.70
N VAL A 121 -14.01 -10.00 -21.04
CA VAL A 121 -15.31 -9.68 -21.62
C VAL A 121 -16.18 -10.95 -21.69
N SER A 122 -17.00 -11.15 -20.68
CA SER A 122 -17.90 -12.31 -20.58
C SER A 122 -19.28 -12.03 -21.21
N PHE A 123 -20.02 -13.11 -21.58
CA PHE A 123 -21.42 -13.00 -22.03
C PHE A 123 -22.31 -12.34 -20.96
N GLY A 124 -22.00 -12.55 -19.66
CA GLY A 124 -22.70 -11.89 -18.56
C GLY A 124 -22.55 -10.38 -18.57
N LEU A 125 -21.31 -9.88 -18.79
CA LEU A 125 -21.03 -8.46 -18.91
C LEU A 125 -21.76 -7.84 -20.12
N ILE A 126 -21.74 -8.52 -21.27
CA ILE A 126 -22.47 -8.08 -22.47
C ILE A 126 -23.98 -8.00 -22.18
N GLY A 127 -24.52 -8.98 -21.44
CA GLY A 127 -25.91 -8.97 -20.98
C GLY A 127 -26.24 -7.77 -20.08
N VAL A 128 -25.35 -7.41 -19.17
CA VAL A 128 -25.47 -6.21 -18.32
C VAL A 128 -25.52 -4.95 -19.15
N TYR A 129 -24.62 -4.77 -20.10
CA TYR A 129 -24.64 -3.61 -21.01
C TYR A 129 -25.88 -3.56 -21.87
N ALA A 130 -26.31 -4.70 -22.42
CA ALA A 130 -27.54 -4.79 -23.21
C ALA A 130 -28.78 -4.40 -22.38
N LEU A 131 -28.86 -4.83 -21.13
CA LEU A 131 -29.92 -4.45 -20.21
C LEU A 131 -29.95 -2.94 -19.97
N PHE A 132 -28.81 -2.32 -19.66
CA PHE A 132 -28.74 -0.87 -19.48
C PHE A 132 -29.08 -0.09 -20.73
N LEU A 133 -28.65 -0.56 -21.90
CA LEU A 133 -29.01 0.05 -23.18
C LEU A 133 -30.52 -0.01 -23.42
N ILE A 134 -31.15 -1.16 -23.19
CA ILE A 134 -32.61 -1.33 -23.32
C ILE A 134 -33.34 -0.35 -22.38
N ILE A 135 -32.93 -0.30 -21.12
CA ILE A 135 -33.54 0.62 -20.14
C ILE A 135 -33.36 2.07 -20.58
N ALA A 136 -32.17 2.47 -21.03
CA ALA A 136 -31.90 3.83 -21.51
C ALA A 136 -32.77 4.19 -22.72
N VAL A 137 -32.93 3.26 -23.69
CA VAL A 137 -33.80 3.45 -24.86
C VAL A 137 -35.26 3.59 -24.46
N LEU A 138 -35.75 2.72 -23.54
CA LEU A 138 -37.11 2.80 -23.04
C LEU A 138 -37.36 4.11 -22.28
N MET A 139 -36.40 4.54 -21.45
CA MET A 139 -36.47 5.84 -20.77
C MET A 139 -36.51 6.98 -21.80
N TRP A 140 -35.61 6.96 -22.78
CA TRP A 140 -35.61 7.98 -23.85
C TRP A 140 -36.95 8.08 -24.57
N ALA A 141 -37.58 6.94 -24.86
CA ALA A 141 -38.88 6.88 -25.54
C ALA A 141 -40.04 7.34 -24.63
N LYS A 142 -40.00 7.02 -23.32
CA LYS A 142 -41.10 7.20 -22.40
C LYS A 142 -41.05 8.49 -21.57
N ILE A 143 -39.88 9.17 -21.46
CA ILE A 143 -39.75 10.41 -20.68
C ILE A 143 -40.66 11.49 -21.29
N PRO A 144 -41.70 11.94 -20.55
CA PRO A 144 -42.62 12.97 -21.05
C PRO A 144 -41.96 14.34 -20.96
N LEU A 145 -42.34 15.22 -21.87
CA LEU A 145 -42.01 16.64 -21.76
C LEU A 145 -42.86 17.27 -20.66
N LEU A 146 -42.23 17.83 -19.64
CA LEU A 146 -42.89 18.47 -18.54
C LEU A 146 -43.31 19.92 -18.93
N GLN A 147 -44.56 20.24 -18.73
CA GLN A 147 -45.05 21.63 -18.72
C GLN A 147 -45.13 22.10 -17.26
N PRO A 148 -44.10 22.78 -16.75
CA PRO A 148 -44.06 23.15 -15.33
C PRO A 148 -45.14 24.14 -14.95
N SER A 149 -45.86 23.87 -13.86
CA SER A 149 -46.85 24.82 -13.27
C SER A 149 -46.19 26.13 -12.81
N ILE A 150 -46.95 27.18 -12.60
CA ILE A 150 -46.46 28.47 -12.13
C ILE A 150 -45.72 28.35 -10.78
N LYS A 151 -46.21 27.47 -9.86
CA LYS A 151 -45.57 27.20 -8.57
C LYS A 151 -44.22 26.53 -8.76
N LEU A 152 -44.14 25.53 -9.62
CA LEU A 152 -42.89 24.82 -9.95
C LEU A 152 -41.87 25.76 -10.60
N LYS A 153 -42.33 26.69 -11.46
CA LYS A 153 -41.49 27.73 -12.07
C LYS A 153 -40.83 28.65 -11.03
N LYS A 154 -41.55 29.01 -9.95
CA LYS A 154 -41.00 29.83 -8.85
C LYS A 154 -39.98 29.06 -8.03
N CYS A 155 -40.26 27.80 -7.68
CA CYS A 155 -39.33 26.92 -6.98
C CYS A 155 -38.03 26.75 -7.75
N MET A 156 -38.12 26.50 -9.05
CA MET A 156 -36.97 26.33 -9.93
C MET A 156 -36.11 27.59 -10.08
N ARG A 157 -36.72 28.78 -10.06
CA ARG A 157 -35.95 30.04 -10.03
C ARG A 157 -35.17 30.19 -8.73
N PHE A 158 -35.74 29.76 -7.61
CA PHE A 158 -35.04 29.73 -6.32
C PHE A 158 -33.87 28.78 -6.32
N VAL A 159 -34.03 27.55 -6.81
CA VAL A 159 -32.94 26.54 -6.97
C VAL A 159 -31.84 27.09 -7.87
N TYR A 160 -32.19 27.72 -8.98
CA TYR A 160 -31.21 28.35 -9.87
C TYR A 160 -30.46 29.51 -9.18
N MET A 161 -31.14 30.38 -8.48
CA MET A 161 -30.50 31.46 -7.73
C MET A 161 -29.51 30.88 -6.70
N TRP A 162 -29.91 29.83 -6.02
CA TRP A 162 -29.07 29.14 -5.06
C TRP A 162 -27.84 28.51 -5.71
N PHE A 163 -27.99 27.88 -6.89
CA PHE A 163 -26.90 27.37 -7.69
C PHE A 163 -25.90 28.47 -8.10
N VAL A 164 -26.39 29.59 -8.63
CA VAL A 164 -25.54 30.75 -9.01
C VAL A 164 -24.76 31.26 -7.79
N VAL A 165 -25.42 31.42 -6.65
CA VAL A 165 -24.78 31.83 -5.41
C VAL A 165 -23.72 30.84 -4.98
N SER A 166 -24.00 29.52 -5.03
CA SER A 166 -23.02 28.47 -4.70
C SER A 166 -21.82 28.51 -5.62
N VAL A 167 -22.02 28.65 -6.94
CA VAL A 167 -20.93 28.80 -7.91
C VAL A 167 -20.10 30.05 -7.63
N CYS A 168 -20.75 31.19 -7.34
CA CYS A 168 -20.04 32.42 -6.97
C CYS A 168 -19.21 32.26 -5.69
N ILE A 169 -19.73 31.55 -4.67
CA ILE A 169 -19.03 31.26 -3.44
C ILE A 169 -17.79 30.38 -3.75
N VAL A 170 -17.95 29.28 -4.51
CA VAL A 170 -16.86 28.41 -4.90
C VAL A 170 -15.77 29.14 -5.70
N LEU A 171 -16.17 29.96 -6.69
CA LEU A 171 -15.23 30.78 -7.45
C LEU A 171 -14.50 31.79 -6.54
N THR A 172 -15.21 32.44 -5.63
CA THR A 172 -14.59 33.36 -4.66
C THR A 172 -13.57 32.63 -3.78
N MET A 173 -13.90 31.43 -3.30
CA MET A 173 -12.99 30.60 -2.50
C MET A 173 -11.75 30.17 -3.29
N ILE A 174 -11.90 29.83 -4.56
CA ILE A 174 -10.77 29.53 -5.46
C ILE A 174 -9.87 30.76 -5.63
N PHE A 175 -10.45 31.92 -5.92
CA PHE A 175 -9.68 33.17 -6.11
C PHE A 175 -9.01 33.68 -4.83
N THR A 176 -9.62 33.46 -3.68
CA THR A 176 -9.04 33.88 -2.38
C THR A 176 -8.10 32.86 -1.76
N HIS A 177 -7.86 31.71 -2.42
CA HIS A 177 -7.08 30.58 -1.89
C HIS A 177 -7.55 30.10 -0.50
N THR A 178 -8.78 30.41 -0.11
CA THR A 178 -9.40 29.85 1.09
C THR A 178 -9.94 28.48 0.74
N LYS A 179 -9.40 27.42 1.38
CA LYS A 179 -9.94 26.07 1.21
C LYS A 179 -11.40 26.04 1.70
N PRO A 180 -12.35 25.58 0.89
CA PRO A 180 -13.66 25.27 1.41
C PRO A 180 -13.52 24.21 2.50
N LEU A 181 -14.32 24.33 3.55
CA LEU A 181 -14.42 23.37 4.65
C LEU A 181 -14.42 21.94 4.10
N ASN A 182 -13.31 21.25 4.18
CA ASN A 182 -13.08 19.81 3.92
C ASN A 182 -13.82 19.12 2.75
N GLU A 183 -14.51 19.84 1.88
CA GLU A 183 -15.27 19.27 0.78
C GLU A 183 -14.55 19.52 -0.55
N ASP A 184 -14.30 18.42 -1.23
CA ASP A 184 -13.75 18.38 -2.57
C ASP A 184 -14.82 18.83 -3.57
N TRP A 185 -14.55 19.86 -4.39
CA TRP A 185 -15.46 20.34 -5.43
C TRP A 185 -15.90 19.22 -6.39
N SER A 186 -15.12 18.13 -6.47
CA SER A 186 -15.46 16.95 -7.28
C SER A 186 -16.74 16.25 -6.81
N ASP A 187 -17.23 16.52 -5.61
CA ASP A 187 -18.54 16.02 -5.13
C ASP A 187 -19.73 16.58 -5.91
N MET A 188 -19.53 17.66 -6.67
CA MET A 188 -20.53 18.20 -7.61
C MET A 188 -20.60 17.45 -8.94
N LEU A 189 -19.64 16.56 -9.21
CA LEU A 189 -19.62 15.72 -10.40
C LEU A 189 -20.43 14.44 -10.17
N SER A 190 -20.87 13.80 -11.27
CA SER A 190 -21.39 12.44 -11.19
C SER A 190 -20.31 11.49 -10.64
N ASN A 191 -20.72 10.42 -9.97
CA ASN A 191 -19.78 9.54 -9.30
C ASN A 191 -18.73 8.96 -10.28
N TYR A 192 -19.16 8.50 -11.45
CA TYR A 192 -18.24 8.00 -12.48
C TYR A 192 -17.30 9.09 -13.03
N THR A 193 -17.78 10.32 -13.25
CA THR A 193 -16.93 11.44 -13.68
C THR A 193 -15.93 11.83 -12.60
N LYS A 194 -16.36 11.81 -11.33
CA LYS A 194 -15.52 12.06 -10.17
C LYS A 194 -14.40 11.01 -10.05
N GLN A 195 -14.71 9.72 -10.22
CA GLN A 195 -13.72 8.65 -10.18
C GLN A 195 -12.66 8.83 -11.28
N PHE A 196 -13.10 9.10 -12.52
CA PHE A 196 -12.19 9.41 -13.62
C PHE A 196 -11.29 10.60 -13.34
N TYR A 197 -11.89 11.71 -12.88
CA TYR A 197 -11.13 12.91 -12.54
C TYR A 197 -10.08 12.62 -11.46
N ARG A 198 -10.49 11.97 -10.38
CA ARG A 198 -9.58 11.62 -9.27
C ARG A 198 -8.49 10.65 -9.69
N ALA A 199 -8.82 9.64 -10.48
CA ALA A 199 -7.85 8.68 -10.98
C ALA A 199 -6.78 9.38 -11.85
N ILE A 200 -7.20 10.24 -12.79
CA ILE A 200 -6.28 10.99 -13.66
C ILE A 200 -5.45 12.00 -12.84
N GLU A 201 -6.06 12.77 -11.95
CA GLU A 201 -5.37 13.75 -11.11
C GLU A 201 -4.33 13.08 -10.19
N SER A 202 -4.72 11.97 -9.56
CA SER A 202 -3.85 11.18 -8.71
C SER A 202 -2.70 10.57 -9.51
N THR A 203 -2.98 10.00 -10.69
CA THR A 203 -1.97 9.47 -11.61
C THR A 203 -0.96 10.53 -12.03
N TYR A 204 -1.45 11.70 -12.46
CA TYR A 204 -0.57 12.81 -12.85
C TYR A 204 0.29 13.30 -11.68
N GLY A 205 -0.32 13.46 -10.51
CA GLY A 205 0.40 13.84 -9.29
C GLY A 205 1.47 12.83 -8.92
N PHE A 206 1.12 11.53 -8.99
CA PHE A 206 2.04 10.43 -8.72
C PHE A 206 3.20 10.39 -9.73
N MET A 207 2.94 10.42 -11.02
CA MET A 207 4.00 10.38 -12.05
C MET A 207 4.98 11.53 -11.88
N LYS A 208 4.46 12.74 -11.66
CA LYS A 208 5.29 13.92 -11.43
C LYS A 208 6.14 13.80 -10.15
N GLU A 209 5.59 13.26 -9.08
CA GLU A 209 6.33 13.03 -7.84
C GLU A 209 7.36 11.91 -8.02
N TYR A 210 6.99 10.81 -8.65
CA TYR A 210 7.88 9.70 -8.98
C TYR A 210 9.09 10.14 -9.82
N GLU A 211 8.85 10.91 -10.90
CA GLU A 211 9.91 11.49 -11.73
C GLU A 211 10.84 12.39 -10.91
N ARG A 212 10.27 13.21 -10.03
CA ARG A 212 11.03 14.10 -9.15
C ARG A 212 11.92 13.31 -8.17
N LEU A 213 11.38 12.28 -7.54
CA LEU A 213 12.11 11.42 -6.60
C LEU A 213 13.23 10.66 -7.31
N ASN A 214 12.95 10.04 -8.46
CA ASN A 214 13.96 9.35 -9.25
C ASN A 214 15.08 10.28 -9.72
N SER A 215 14.75 11.46 -10.25
CA SER A 215 15.74 12.45 -10.67
C SER A 215 16.67 12.86 -9.50
N LYS A 216 16.12 12.97 -8.28
CA LYS A 216 16.93 13.25 -7.09
C LYS A 216 17.85 12.09 -6.70
N PHE A 217 17.33 10.87 -6.73
CA PHE A 217 18.15 9.70 -6.45
C PHE A 217 19.25 9.49 -7.51
N ASP A 218 18.97 9.77 -8.80
CA ASP A 218 19.96 9.72 -9.86
C ASP A 218 21.07 10.77 -9.66
N GLU A 219 20.70 12.00 -9.30
CA GLU A 219 21.67 13.06 -8.93
C GLU A 219 22.56 12.60 -7.76
N LEU A 220 21.98 12.02 -6.71
CA LEU A 220 22.73 11.53 -5.56
C LEU A 220 23.65 10.37 -5.94
N SER A 221 23.18 9.41 -6.73
CA SER A 221 23.94 8.24 -7.16
C SER A 221 25.17 8.59 -7.99
N THR A 222 25.10 9.68 -8.76
CA THR A 222 26.24 10.16 -9.59
C THR A 222 27.23 11.01 -8.82
N THR A 223 26.81 11.64 -7.72
CA THR A 223 27.64 12.60 -6.98
C THR A 223 28.35 12.02 -5.75
N LEU A 224 27.81 10.92 -5.20
CA LEU A 224 28.35 10.33 -3.97
C LEU A 224 29.56 9.44 -4.23
N GLN A 225 30.56 9.58 -3.34
CA GLN A 225 31.73 8.70 -3.34
C GLN A 225 31.43 7.43 -2.53
N VAL A 226 31.62 6.27 -3.14
CA VAL A 226 31.38 4.96 -2.53
C VAL A 226 32.64 4.10 -2.61
N LYS A 227 32.97 3.46 -1.51
CA LYS A 227 33.94 2.36 -1.46
C LYS A 227 33.18 1.04 -1.58
N LYS A 228 33.73 0.08 -2.33
CA LYS A 228 33.14 -1.24 -2.50
C LYS A 228 32.94 -1.94 -1.16
N ALA A 229 31.97 -2.86 -1.12
CA ALA A 229 31.73 -3.72 0.03
C ALA A 229 33.00 -4.50 0.41
N LYS A 230 33.27 -4.60 1.71
CA LYS A 230 34.43 -5.31 2.23
C LYS A 230 34.13 -6.73 2.66
N ASN A 231 32.88 -7.01 3.08
CA ASN A 231 32.54 -8.27 3.72
C ASN A 231 32.15 -9.37 2.72
N ASN A 232 31.80 -9.01 1.49
CA ASN A 232 31.50 -9.96 0.40
C ASN A 232 30.51 -11.07 0.80
N ILE A 233 29.50 -10.74 1.63
CA ILE A 233 28.45 -11.68 2.02
C ILE A 233 27.65 -11.99 0.76
N GLN A 234 27.44 -13.29 0.47
CA GLN A 234 26.80 -13.72 -0.77
C GLN A 234 25.36 -13.22 -0.86
N ASN A 235 24.56 -13.39 0.20
CA ASN A 235 23.18 -12.97 0.23
C ASN A 235 22.89 -12.15 1.48
N ILE A 236 22.44 -10.92 1.30
CA ILE A 236 21.85 -10.08 2.36
C ILE A 236 20.39 -9.90 2.01
N VAL A 237 19.50 -10.42 2.86
CA VAL A 237 18.06 -10.43 2.65
C VAL A 237 17.40 -9.52 3.68
N LEU A 238 16.78 -8.45 3.22
CA LEU A 238 15.96 -7.57 4.03
C LEU A 238 14.49 -7.94 3.83
N VAL A 239 13.85 -8.47 4.85
CA VAL A 239 12.42 -8.78 4.87
C VAL A 239 11.69 -7.67 5.63
N ILE A 240 10.86 -6.93 4.94
CA ILE A 240 10.06 -5.82 5.46
C ILE A 240 8.67 -6.37 5.75
N GLY A 241 8.32 -6.52 7.03
CA GLY A 241 6.97 -6.82 7.49
C GLY A 241 6.12 -5.56 7.59
N GLU A 242 4.82 -5.73 7.72
CA GLU A 242 3.82 -4.67 7.80
C GLU A 242 2.97 -4.84 9.06
N SER A 243 2.82 -3.76 9.85
CA SER A 243 1.90 -3.69 11.00
C SER A 243 2.12 -4.78 12.08
N THR A 244 3.35 -5.34 12.22
CA THR A 244 3.60 -6.45 13.15
C THR A 244 4.01 -5.93 14.54
N GLN A 245 3.15 -6.15 15.53
CA GLN A 245 3.40 -5.82 16.93
C GLN A 245 4.30 -6.86 17.59
N ARG A 246 5.43 -6.44 18.18
CA ARG A 246 6.40 -7.33 18.83
C ARG A 246 5.78 -8.20 19.95
N ASP A 247 4.92 -7.61 20.78
CA ASP A 247 4.32 -8.29 21.94
C ASP A 247 3.33 -9.41 21.53
N ARG A 248 3.02 -9.58 20.24
CA ARG A 248 2.15 -10.63 19.70
C ARG A 248 2.90 -11.85 19.18
N LEU A 249 4.23 -11.87 19.26
CA LEU A 249 5.05 -12.99 18.85
C LEU A 249 5.43 -13.85 20.07
N SER A 250 5.18 -15.17 20.01
CA SER A 250 5.62 -16.11 21.07
C SER A 250 7.13 -16.09 21.25
N LEU A 251 7.90 -15.83 20.18
CA LEU A 251 9.34 -15.61 20.23
C LEU A 251 9.77 -14.50 21.21
N TYR A 252 8.92 -13.52 21.46
CA TYR A 252 9.14 -12.44 22.43
C TYR A 252 8.37 -12.62 23.74
N GLY A 253 7.78 -13.81 23.96
CA GLY A 253 7.11 -14.19 25.19
C GLY A 253 5.59 -13.99 25.21
N TYR A 254 4.95 -13.84 24.04
CA TYR A 254 3.50 -13.89 23.94
C TYR A 254 2.98 -15.28 24.32
N PRO A 255 1.91 -15.41 25.12
CA PRO A 255 1.45 -16.70 25.63
C PRO A 255 0.88 -17.66 24.58
N LEU A 256 0.34 -17.13 23.46
CA LEU A 256 -0.19 -17.95 22.37
C LEU A 256 0.92 -18.31 21.38
N PRO A 257 0.88 -19.50 20.75
CA PRO A 257 1.93 -19.98 19.83
C PRO A 257 1.79 -19.33 18.45
N THR A 258 2.10 -18.06 18.36
CA THR A 258 1.97 -17.27 17.13
C THR A 258 3.22 -17.31 16.23
N THR A 259 4.37 -17.79 16.75
CA THR A 259 5.62 -17.92 15.97
C THR A 259 6.29 -19.28 16.19
N PRO A 260 5.58 -20.42 15.98
CA PRO A 260 6.11 -21.75 16.31
C PRO A 260 7.34 -22.15 15.50
N ASN A 261 7.50 -21.69 14.26
CA ASN A 261 8.67 -21.99 13.43
C ASN A 261 9.92 -21.26 13.95
N LEU A 262 9.82 -19.96 14.22
CA LEU A 262 10.90 -19.17 14.80
C LEU A 262 11.26 -19.64 16.21
N ASP A 263 10.27 -20.05 17.02
CA ASP A 263 10.49 -20.66 18.33
C ASP A 263 11.28 -21.95 18.21
N SER A 264 10.94 -22.80 17.22
CA SER A 264 11.67 -24.04 16.90
C SER A 264 13.10 -23.76 16.48
N ILE A 265 13.34 -22.81 15.56
CA ILE A 265 14.70 -22.41 15.18
C ILE A 265 15.48 -21.92 16.40
N LYS A 266 14.85 -21.07 17.23
CA LYS A 266 15.49 -20.54 18.44
C LYS A 266 15.85 -21.61 19.46
N GLN A 267 15.03 -22.64 19.58
CA GLN A 267 15.28 -23.76 20.48
C GLN A 267 16.33 -24.72 19.96
N ASN A 268 16.26 -25.09 18.67
CA ASN A 268 17.10 -26.13 18.08
C ASN A 268 18.45 -25.58 17.59
N ASN A 269 18.46 -24.37 17.03
CA ASN A 269 19.62 -23.72 16.43
C ASN A 269 19.81 -22.29 16.99
N PRO A 270 19.98 -22.08 18.31
CA PRO A 270 19.99 -20.76 18.95
C PRO A 270 21.10 -19.83 18.46
N LYS A 271 22.16 -20.38 17.84
CA LYS A 271 23.25 -19.60 17.25
C LYS A 271 22.86 -18.90 15.96
N ASN A 272 21.90 -19.47 15.21
CA ASN A 272 21.51 -18.97 13.89
C ASN A 272 20.45 -17.87 13.99
N LEU A 273 19.60 -17.86 15.05
CA LEU A 273 18.52 -16.88 15.22
C LEU A 273 18.84 -15.87 16.34
N LEU A 274 19.09 -14.64 15.94
CA LEU A 274 19.38 -13.51 16.83
C LEU A 274 18.13 -12.64 16.97
N VAL A 275 17.63 -12.51 18.22
CA VAL A 275 16.39 -11.80 18.53
C VAL A 275 16.74 -10.50 19.29
N PHE A 276 16.30 -9.36 18.78
CA PHE A 276 16.63 -8.04 19.34
C PHE A 276 15.48 -7.50 20.17
N SER A 277 15.74 -7.16 21.41
CA SER A 277 14.71 -6.90 22.45
C SER A 277 14.23 -5.46 22.55
N ASP A 278 15.00 -4.45 22.11
CA ASP A 278 14.67 -3.02 22.32
C ASP A 278 14.79 -2.22 21.01
N VAL A 279 14.04 -2.66 19.99
CA VAL A 279 13.93 -2.00 18.69
C VAL A 279 12.54 -1.38 18.53
N ILE A 280 12.48 -0.15 18.05
CA ILE A 280 11.24 0.57 17.76
C ILE A 280 11.25 1.20 16.38
N ALA A 281 10.06 1.32 15.77
CA ALA A 281 9.83 2.13 14.59
C ALA A 281 9.84 3.63 14.94
N SER A 282 10.17 4.47 13.97
CA SER A 282 10.15 5.92 14.14
C SER A 282 8.76 6.54 14.01
N HIS A 283 7.86 5.86 13.33
CA HIS A 283 6.47 6.25 13.08
C HIS A 283 5.55 5.06 13.22
N GLY A 284 4.27 5.32 13.50
CA GLY A 284 3.20 4.32 13.46
C GLY A 284 2.45 4.34 12.13
N GLN A 285 3.12 4.64 11.01
CA GLN A 285 2.55 4.69 9.66
C GLN A 285 3.62 4.27 8.65
N THR A 286 3.25 3.43 7.68
CA THR A 286 4.14 2.80 6.70
C THR A 286 4.98 3.80 5.91
N HIS A 287 4.32 4.82 5.31
CA HIS A 287 5.02 5.78 4.45
C HIS A 287 6.11 6.54 5.21
N GLU A 288 5.80 7.06 6.39
CA GLU A 288 6.72 7.83 7.23
C GLU A 288 7.84 6.94 7.78
N SER A 289 7.51 5.74 8.25
CA SER A 289 8.49 4.81 8.82
C SER A 289 9.47 4.31 7.76
N LEU A 290 8.99 3.84 6.61
CA LEU A 290 9.86 3.32 5.54
C LEU A 290 10.64 4.42 4.82
N SER A 291 10.11 5.65 4.72
CA SER A 291 10.88 6.78 4.21
C SER A 291 12.17 7.03 5.00
N LEU A 292 12.14 6.79 6.31
CA LEU A 292 13.30 6.96 7.18
C LEU A 292 14.14 5.69 7.27
N SER A 293 13.51 4.51 7.39
CA SER A 293 14.23 3.25 7.53
C SER A 293 15.05 2.87 6.30
N LEU A 294 14.56 3.21 5.11
CA LEU A 294 15.19 2.85 3.83
C LEU A 294 16.08 3.94 3.23
N THR A 295 16.30 5.05 3.95
CA THR A 295 17.20 6.16 3.51
C THR A 295 18.11 6.61 4.65
N PHE A 296 19.09 7.50 4.35
CA PHE A 296 19.86 8.16 5.40
C PHE A 296 19.10 9.28 6.14
N ALA A 297 17.82 9.49 5.82
CA ALA A 297 16.96 10.37 6.59
C ALA A 297 16.59 9.70 7.93
N ASN A 298 16.54 10.47 9.00
CA ASN A 298 16.09 9.99 10.31
C ASN A 298 15.42 11.12 11.10
N GLN A 299 14.87 10.83 12.26
CA GLN A 299 14.19 11.81 13.11
C GLN A 299 15.08 12.99 13.52
N ASP A 300 16.41 12.83 13.51
CA ASP A 300 17.35 13.89 13.92
C ASP A 300 17.67 14.86 12.77
N ASN A 301 17.65 14.41 11.51
CA ASN A 301 18.16 15.15 10.35
C ASN A 301 17.11 15.54 9.30
N THR A 302 15.88 15.04 9.42
CA THR A 302 14.83 15.29 8.42
C THR A 302 13.71 16.19 8.92
N GLN A 303 12.97 16.77 7.98
CA GLN A 303 11.71 17.47 8.24
C GLN A 303 10.56 16.52 7.97
N GLY A 304 9.61 16.42 8.90
CA GLY A 304 8.33 15.75 8.65
C GLY A 304 7.62 16.33 7.42
N ILE A 305 6.87 15.51 6.72
CA ILE A 305 6.23 15.78 5.42
C ILE A 305 5.36 17.06 5.40
N GLU A 306 4.76 17.45 6.53
CA GLU A 306 3.91 18.64 6.62
C GLU A 306 4.66 19.99 6.62
N THR A 307 5.95 20.00 6.91
CA THR A 307 6.71 21.27 7.03
C THR A 307 7.04 21.91 5.67
N ILE A 308 6.93 21.16 4.58
CA ILE A 308 7.18 21.66 3.21
C ILE A 308 6.11 22.68 2.80
N LYS A 309 4.87 22.56 3.27
CA LYS A 309 3.76 23.48 2.95
C LYS A 309 3.77 24.77 3.77
N SER A 310 4.42 24.79 4.94
CA SER A 310 4.43 25.98 5.84
C SER A 310 5.61 26.93 5.64
N LYS A 311 6.67 26.53 4.95
CA LYS A 311 7.92 27.32 4.79
C LYS A 311 7.89 28.49 3.80
N GLN A 312 6.84 28.65 3.03
CA GLN A 312 6.67 29.91 2.26
C GLN A 312 6.46 31.16 3.13
N LYS A 313 6.32 31.00 4.46
CA LYS A 313 6.08 32.12 5.40
C LYS A 313 7.14 32.44 6.45
N ALA A 314 8.19 31.63 6.61
CA ALA A 314 9.22 31.90 7.64
C ALA A 314 10.49 32.47 7.02
N LYS A 315 10.60 33.80 6.97
CA LYS A 315 11.89 34.51 6.86
C LYS A 315 12.58 34.46 8.24
N SER A 316 13.76 33.88 8.28
CA SER A 316 14.78 33.87 9.33
C SER A 316 14.98 32.55 10.10
N THR A 317 15.86 31.72 9.59
CA THR A 317 16.75 30.86 10.38
C THR A 317 18.05 30.66 9.62
N LYS A 318 19.16 30.53 10.35
CA LYS A 318 20.51 30.45 9.77
C LYS A 318 20.66 29.30 8.77
N PRO A 319 21.48 29.42 7.70
CA PRO A 319 21.57 28.38 6.64
C PRO A 319 22.08 27.01 7.09
N SER A 320 22.57 26.85 8.33
CA SER A 320 23.16 25.62 8.88
C SER A 320 22.12 24.64 9.49
N GLU A 321 20.83 24.99 9.51
CA GLU A 321 19.76 24.17 10.15
C GLU A 321 18.58 23.87 9.23
N ILE A 322 18.76 23.88 7.91
CA ILE A 322 17.70 23.49 6.99
C ILE A 322 17.67 21.95 6.96
N GLN A 323 16.79 21.36 7.75
CA GLN A 323 16.48 19.94 7.64
C GLN A 323 15.93 19.65 6.24
N LYS A 324 16.44 18.63 5.59
CA LYS A 324 16.04 18.23 4.23
C LYS A 324 14.86 17.24 4.27
N PRO A 325 14.02 17.17 3.23
CA PRO A 325 13.04 16.10 3.11
C PRO A 325 13.76 14.76 2.89
N TRP A 326 13.09 13.65 3.25
CA TRP A 326 13.66 12.30 3.19
C TRP A 326 14.21 11.91 1.81
N TYR A 327 13.61 12.35 0.73
CA TYR A 327 14.02 12.05 -0.64
C TYR A 327 15.28 12.82 -1.13
N GLU A 328 15.83 13.69 -0.32
CA GLU A 328 17.15 14.31 -0.56
C GLU A 328 18.29 13.53 0.12
N TYR A 329 17.98 12.34 0.64
CA TYR A 329 18.94 11.39 1.21
C TYR A 329 19.03 10.13 0.36
N MET A 330 20.23 9.51 0.30
CA MET A 330 20.46 8.27 -0.43
C MET A 330 19.60 7.14 0.17
N ASN A 331 19.09 6.26 -0.70
CA ASN A 331 18.31 5.10 -0.32
C ASN A 331 19.15 3.81 -0.27
N VAL A 332 18.59 2.78 0.34
CA VAL A 332 19.25 1.49 0.57
C VAL A 332 19.55 0.76 -0.73
N ILE A 333 18.64 0.73 -1.70
CA ILE A 333 18.82 0.01 -2.97
C ILE A 333 20.02 0.59 -3.74
N ASP A 334 20.01 1.90 -3.98
CA ASP A 334 21.13 2.55 -4.68
C ASP A 334 22.45 2.43 -3.91
N SER A 335 22.40 2.43 -2.57
CA SER A 335 23.59 2.23 -1.74
C SER A 335 24.22 0.86 -1.94
N PHE A 336 23.42 -0.20 -2.02
CA PHE A 336 23.89 -1.56 -2.30
C PHE A 336 24.39 -1.71 -3.74
N LYS A 337 23.67 -1.16 -4.73
CA LYS A 337 24.14 -1.13 -6.14
C LYS A 337 25.52 -0.48 -6.26
N LEU A 338 25.69 0.70 -5.68
CA LEU A 338 26.97 1.41 -5.66
C LEU A 338 28.04 0.65 -4.87
N GLY A 339 27.65 -0.11 -3.84
CA GLY A 339 28.52 -1.02 -3.09
C GLY A 339 28.95 -2.25 -3.87
N GLY A 340 28.35 -2.51 -5.04
CA GLY A 340 28.71 -3.61 -5.95
C GLY A 340 27.82 -4.86 -5.81
N TYR A 341 26.74 -4.81 -5.04
CA TYR A 341 25.74 -5.86 -4.99
C TYR A 341 24.82 -5.83 -6.22
N HIS A 342 24.38 -6.97 -6.66
CA HIS A 342 23.17 -7.09 -7.46
C HIS A 342 21.95 -6.89 -6.54
N THR A 343 20.90 -6.23 -7.01
CA THR A 343 19.76 -5.89 -6.16
C THR A 343 18.47 -6.43 -6.74
N ILE A 344 17.72 -7.20 -5.93
CA ILE A 344 16.43 -7.78 -6.28
C ILE A 344 15.39 -7.31 -5.27
N ALA A 345 14.28 -6.78 -5.75
CA ALA A 345 13.15 -6.38 -4.91
C ALA A 345 11.90 -7.16 -5.29
N ILE A 346 11.26 -7.80 -4.31
CA ILE A 346 9.99 -8.52 -4.50
C ILE A 346 9.01 -7.99 -3.47
N SER A 347 7.88 -7.43 -3.93
CA SER A 347 6.89 -6.81 -3.05
C SER A 347 5.51 -7.44 -3.25
N ASN A 348 4.89 -7.85 -2.15
CA ASN A 348 3.48 -8.24 -2.12
C ASN A 348 2.55 -7.04 -1.90
N GLN A 349 3.08 -5.83 -1.80
CA GLN A 349 2.30 -4.60 -1.79
C GLN A 349 2.20 -4.02 -3.20
N GLU A 350 1.29 -3.07 -3.38
CA GLU A 350 1.04 -2.46 -4.68
C GLU A 350 2.23 -1.61 -5.14
N PRO A 351 2.55 -1.63 -6.45
CA PRO A 351 3.62 -0.81 -7.01
C PRO A 351 3.33 0.68 -6.91
N ILE A 352 2.07 1.04 -6.67
CA ILE A 352 1.57 2.40 -6.60
C ILE A 352 0.39 2.43 -5.64
N SER A 353 0.55 3.02 -4.49
CA SER A 353 -0.54 3.26 -3.56
C SER A 353 -0.59 4.74 -3.15
N LEU A 354 -1.76 5.20 -2.75
CA LEU A 354 -1.94 6.55 -2.20
C LEU A 354 -1.18 6.73 -0.87
N PHE A 355 -0.83 5.63 -0.21
CA PHE A 355 -0.27 5.60 1.14
C PHE A 355 1.15 5.02 1.21
N GLY A 356 1.62 4.23 0.24
CA GLY A 356 2.88 3.48 0.28
C GLY A 356 3.99 3.93 -0.68
N ASN A 357 3.95 5.15 -1.21
CA ASN A 357 4.80 5.59 -2.33
C ASN A 357 6.31 5.59 -2.06
N ALA A 358 6.77 5.75 -0.81
CA ALA A 358 8.21 5.79 -0.51
C ALA A 358 8.86 4.42 -0.75
N ALA A 359 8.33 3.35 -0.16
CA ALA A 359 8.86 2.00 -0.30
C ALA A 359 8.84 1.56 -1.76
N ALA A 360 7.69 1.65 -2.45
CA ALA A 360 7.57 1.28 -3.85
C ALA A 360 8.55 2.05 -4.76
N THR A 361 8.73 3.36 -4.55
CA THR A 361 9.67 4.18 -5.30
C THR A 361 11.12 3.72 -5.09
N ILE A 362 11.49 3.38 -3.86
CA ILE A 362 12.84 2.90 -3.53
C ILE A 362 13.05 1.49 -4.11
N LEU A 363 12.10 0.57 -3.92
CA LEU A 363 12.21 -0.82 -4.36
C LEU A 363 12.28 -0.94 -5.90
N LYS A 364 11.52 -0.12 -6.63
CA LYS A 364 11.59 -0.04 -8.10
C LYS A 364 12.96 0.33 -8.65
N ARG A 365 13.88 0.81 -7.84
CA ARG A 365 15.25 1.14 -8.24
C ARG A 365 16.19 -0.07 -8.24
N ALA A 366 15.74 -1.23 -7.74
CA ALA A 366 16.50 -2.48 -7.83
C ALA A 366 16.84 -2.84 -9.29
N ASP A 367 17.87 -3.67 -9.49
CA ASP A 367 18.20 -4.17 -10.82
C ASP A 367 17.06 -5.02 -11.38
N GLU A 368 16.38 -5.77 -10.49
CA GLU A 368 15.16 -6.53 -10.78
C GLU A 368 14.12 -6.21 -9.71
N ALA A 369 12.90 -5.85 -10.15
CA ALA A 369 11.84 -5.43 -9.24
C ALA A 369 10.49 -6.03 -9.63
N HIS A 370 9.92 -6.84 -8.75
CA HIS A 370 8.68 -7.59 -8.93
C HIS A 370 7.63 -7.15 -7.93
N PHE A 371 6.40 -6.92 -8.40
CA PHE A 371 5.25 -6.56 -7.58
C PHE A 371 4.13 -7.56 -7.82
N VAL A 372 3.75 -8.30 -6.78
CA VAL A 372 2.79 -9.41 -6.87
C VAL A 372 1.35 -8.94 -6.87
N ASN A 373 1.03 -7.95 -6.05
CA ASN A 373 -0.29 -7.36 -5.97
C ASN A 373 -0.40 -6.15 -6.86
N VAL A 374 -1.14 -6.33 -7.92
CA VAL A 374 -1.42 -5.29 -8.91
C VAL A 374 -2.83 -4.69 -8.75
N ASN A 375 -3.60 -5.10 -7.75
CA ASN A 375 -4.96 -4.65 -7.48
C ASN A 375 -5.09 -3.90 -6.16
N ASP A 376 -5.72 -2.73 -6.20
CA ASP A 376 -6.02 -1.83 -5.06
C ASP A 376 -7.04 -2.43 -4.04
N LYS A 377 -7.28 -3.74 -4.07
CA LYS A 377 -8.27 -4.40 -3.22
C LYS A 377 -7.63 -5.17 -2.08
N MET A 378 -7.79 -4.66 -0.88
CA MET A 378 -7.51 -5.39 0.37
C MET A 378 -8.22 -6.76 0.48
N SER A 379 -9.28 -7.01 -0.29
CA SER A 379 -10.05 -8.26 -0.28
C SER A 379 -9.62 -9.30 -1.31
N THR A 380 -8.74 -8.94 -2.24
CA THR A 380 -8.22 -9.81 -3.32
C THR A 380 -6.70 -9.80 -3.39
N THR A 381 -6.01 -9.24 -2.40
CA THR A 381 -4.56 -9.34 -2.26
C THR A 381 -4.17 -10.82 -2.19
N LYS A 382 -3.16 -11.19 -2.94
CA LYS A 382 -2.52 -12.50 -2.79
C LYS A 382 -1.91 -12.60 -1.39
N PHE A 383 -1.84 -13.79 -0.85
CA PHE A 383 -1.12 -14.05 0.39
C PHE A 383 0.39 -13.87 0.21
N ASP A 384 1.11 -13.62 1.30
CA ASP A 384 2.54 -13.32 1.24
C ASP A 384 3.39 -14.49 0.68
N GLU A 385 2.91 -15.72 0.72
CA GLU A 385 3.58 -16.86 0.07
C GLU A 385 3.76 -16.68 -1.46
N ALA A 386 2.97 -15.81 -2.09
CA ALA A 386 3.08 -15.55 -3.52
C ALA A 386 4.42 -14.88 -3.94
N ILE A 387 5.20 -14.34 -2.99
CA ILE A 387 6.55 -13.86 -3.29
C ILE A 387 7.57 -14.99 -3.42
N LEU A 388 7.27 -16.18 -2.85
CA LEU A 388 8.20 -17.31 -2.79
C LEU A 388 8.46 -17.90 -4.17
N ASP A 389 7.44 -17.97 -5.03
CA ASP A 389 7.59 -18.48 -6.39
C ASP A 389 8.59 -17.62 -7.19
N ILE A 390 8.46 -16.28 -7.07
CA ILE A 390 9.38 -15.34 -7.71
C ILE A 390 10.79 -15.45 -7.10
N LEU A 391 10.86 -15.60 -5.78
CA LEU A 391 12.14 -15.78 -5.11
C LEU A 391 12.84 -17.07 -5.57
N ASP A 392 12.11 -18.17 -5.79
CA ASP A 392 12.63 -19.43 -6.31
C ASP A 392 13.16 -19.26 -7.75
N GLU A 393 12.46 -18.52 -8.61
CA GLU A 393 12.92 -18.16 -9.96
C GLU A 393 14.25 -17.38 -9.90
N GLU A 394 14.35 -16.38 -9.03
CA GLU A 394 15.55 -15.55 -8.87
C GLU A 394 16.73 -16.32 -8.27
N LEU A 395 16.46 -17.32 -7.43
CA LEU A 395 17.47 -18.21 -6.88
C LEU A 395 17.89 -19.32 -7.87
N GLY A 396 17.20 -19.46 -9.01
CA GLY A 396 17.45 -20.50 -10.00
C GLY A 396 17.07 -21.91 -9.49
N VAL A 397 16.20 -22.00 -8.51
CA VAL A 397 15.61 -23.26 -8.06
C VAL A 397 14.56 -23.64 -9.09
N GLY A 398 14.85 -24.63 -9.94
CA GLY A 398 13.92 -25.07 -10.98
C GLY A 398 12.60 -25.50 -10.36
N VAL A 399 11.52 -24.86 -10.76
CA VAL A 399 10.16 -25.32 -10.49
C VAL A 399 10.01 -26.64 -11.23
N GLU A 400 10.06 -27.78 -10.52
CA GLU A 400 9.49 -29.01 -11.05
C GLU A 400 8.03 -28.71 -11.34
N GLN A 401 7.67 -28.66 -12.63
CA GLN A 401 6.27 -28.60 -13.05
C GLN A 401 5.58 -29.85 -12.47
N GLY A 402 5.03 -29.68 -11.28
CA GLY A 402 4.11 -30.64 -10.70
C GLY A 402 2.89 -30.71 -11.62
N ASP A 403 2.71 -31.86 -12.26
CA ASP A 403 1.56 -32.23 -13.07
C ASP A 403 0.24 -31.92 -12.34
N LEU A 404 -0.30 -30.72 -12.54
CA LEU A 404 -1.74 -30.49 -12.39
C LEU A 404 -2.39 -30.92 -13.70
N GLN A 405 -2.54 -32.25 -13.88
CA GLN A 405 -3.49 -32.82 -14.83
C GLN A 405 -4.91 -32.45 -14.36
N GLU A 406 -5.43 -31.34 -14.83
CA GLU A 406 -6.88 -31.19 -14.94
C GLU A 406 -7.36 -31.96 -16.18
N ASP A 407 -8.07 -33.04 -15.89
CA ASP A 407 -8.81 -33.87 -16.87
C ASP A 407 -9.82 -33.02 -17.65
N PHE A 408 -9.48 -32.66 -18.87
CA PHE A 408 -10.45 -32.29 -19.90
C PHE A 408 -10.21 -33.14 -21.12
N SER A 409 -10.96 -34.27 -21.18
CA SER A 409 -11.08 -35.07 -22.37
C SER A 409 -11.95 -34.38 -23.43
N ASP A 410 -11.52 -34.61 -24.67
CA ASP A 410 -12.18 -34.49 -25.96
C ASP A 410 -12.30 -33.09 -26.61
N VAL A 411 -11.50 -32.87 -27.64
CA VAL A 411 -11.93 -32.83 -29.05
C VAL A 411 -10.72 -32.82 -30.01
N ASP A 412 -10.78 -33.75 -30.98
CA ASP A 412 -9.90 -33.90 -32.13
C ASP A 412 -9.62 -32.62 -32.95
N SER A 413 -8.34 -32.35 -33.23
CA SER A 413 -7.91 -31.97 -34.59
C SER A 413 -6.39 -31.86 -34.70
N LYS A 414 -5.79 -32.71 -35.55
CA LYS A 414 -4.40 -32.59 -36.04
C LYS A 414 -4.22 -31.32 -36.90
N PRO A 415 -3.05 -30.74 -36.88
CA PRO A 415 -2.34 -30.46 -38.12
C PRO A 415 -0.87 -30.96 -38.13
N THR A 416 -0.57 -31.64 -39.19
CA THR A 416 0.77 -31.93 -39.73
C THR A 416 1.50 -30.67 -40.16
N SER A 417 2.75 -30.50 -39.71
CA SER A 417 3.82 -30.01 -40.54
C SER A 417 5.21 -30.19 -39.91
N SER A 418 6.04 -30.82 -40.66
CA SER A 418 7.45 -31.09 -40.49
C SER A 418 8.32 -29.83 -40.36
N SER A 419 9.30 -29.84 -39.43
CA SER A 419 10.57 -29.13 -39.64
C SER A 419 11.71 -29.82 -38.87
N GLU A 420 12.82 -29.87 -39.55
CA GLU A 420 14.00 -30.63 -39.40
C GLU A 420 14.75 -30.48 -38.05
N ASN A 421 15.22 -31.60 -37.52
CA ASN A 421 16.19 -31.73 -36.45
C ASN A 421 17.61 -31.31 -36.91
N LEU A 422 18.19 -30.33 -36.21
CA LEU A 422 19.63 -30.13 -36.16
C LEU A 422 20.12 -30.59 -34.76
N PRO A 423 21.22 -31.33 -34.70
CA PRO A 423 21.73 -31.83 -33.41
C PRO A 423 22.40 -30.70 -32.63
N GLN A 424 21.93 -30.42 -31.42
CA GLN A 424 22.65 -29.62 -30.44
C GLN A 424 23.63 -30.49 -29.69
N GLU A 425 24.91 -30.14 -29.77
CA GLU A 425 25.97 -30.69 -28.93
C GLU A 425 25.73 -30.35 -27.44
N PRO A 426 26.06 -31.23 -26.50
CA PRO A 426 25.94 -30.90 -25.08
C PRO A 426 27.07 -29.94 -24.70
N GLN A 427 26.72 -28.68 -24.45
CA GLN A 427 27.63 -27.76 -23.78
C GLN A 427 27.67 -28.07 -22.29
N ASN A 428 28.61 -28.91 -21.90
CA ASN A 428 29.14 -28.95 -20.55
C ASN A 428 29.95 -27.68 -20.31
N THR A 429 29.37 -26.71 -19.64
CA THR A 429 30.11 -25.63 -18.97
C THR A 429 29.67 -25.56 -17.53
N ALA A 430 30.22 -26.45 -16.72
CA ALA A 430 30.39 -26.22 -15.30
C ALA A 430 31.55 -25.23 -15.13
N ASP A 431 31.31 -23.96 -15.49
CA ASP A 431 32.09 -22.84 -15.00
C ASP A 431 31.38 -22.34 -13.74
N SER A 432 32.04 -22.46 -12.60
CA SER A 432 31.70 -21.77 -11.36
C SER A 432 31.69 -20.27 -11.66
N LYS A 433 30.53 -19.71 -12.04
CA LYS A 433 30.30 -18.28 -11.97
C LYS A 433 30.45 -17.91 -10.49
N ASP A 434 31.49 -17.13 -10.16
CA ASP A 434 31.51 -16.33 -8.95
C ASP A 434 30.22 -15.48 -8.98
N SER A 435 29.18 -15.94 -8.31
CA SER A 435 27.89 -15.25 -8.27
C SER A 435 28.11 -13.92 -7.55
N LYS A 436 27.80 -12.83 -8.24
CA LYS A 436 27.88 -11.48 -7.68
C LYS A 436 27.08 -11.45 -6.36
N PRO A 437 27.59 -10.86 -5.27
CA PRO A 437 26.83 -10.78 -4.04
C PRO A 437 25.49 -10.04 -4.28
N THR A 438 24.42 -10.55 -3.70
CA THR A 438 23.06 -10.08 -3.96
C THR A 438 22.41 -9.53 -2.69
N PHE A 439 21.74 -8.39 -2.86
CA PHE A 439 20.87 -7.80 -1.85
C PHE A 439 19.41 -7.98 -2.26
N TYR A 440 18.67 -8.73 -1.46
CA TYR A 440 17.24 -8.95 -1.62
C TYR A 440 16.46 -8.01 -0.71
N ALA A 441 15.43 -7.35 -1.23
CA ALA A 441 14.47 -6.56 -0.46
C ALA A 441 13.07 -7.17 -0.67
N LEU A 442 12.59 -7.93 0.30
CA LEU A 442 11.30 -8.64 0.28
C LEU A 442 10.29 -7.84 1.11
N HIS A 443 9.21 -7.37 0.50
CA HIS A 443 8.23 -6.51 1.16
C HIS A 443 6.88 -7.22 1.23
N LEU A 444 6.48 -7.57 2.44
CA LEU A 444 5.28 -8.34 2.73
C LEU A 444 4.05 -7.44 2.88
N MET A 445 2.86 -8.00 2.69
CA MET A 445 1.60 -7.41 3.10
C MET A 445 1.40 -7.54 4.63
N GLY A 446 2.01 -8.55 5.24
CA GLY A 446 2.06 -8.78 6.67
C GLY A 446 0.70 -8.75 7.36
N ASN A 447 0.62 -8.03 8.47
CA ASN A 447 -0.58 -7.92 9.30
C ASN A 447 -1.40 -6.64 9.00
N HIS A 448 -1.36 -6.12 7.77
CA HIS A 448 -2.13 -4.94 7.36
C HIS A 448 -3.63 -5.13 7.62
N ALA A 449 -4.34 -4.07 7.97
CA ALA A 449 -5.75 -4.06 8.37
C ALA A 449 -6.68 -4.90 7.46
N LYS A 450 -7.80 -5.38 8.05
CA LYS A 450 -8.63 -6.51 7.68
C LYS A 450 -7.85 -7.81 7.77
N TYR A 451 -7.38 -8.10 8.97
CA TYR A 451 -6.50 -9.22 9.31
C TYR A 451 -7.01 -10.57 8.83
N TYR A 452 -8.33 -10.79 8.77
CA TYR A 452 -8.95 -12.01 8.21
C TYR A 452 -8.62 -12.25 6.72
N ASN A 453 -8.13 -11.24 5.99
CA ASN A 453 -7.68 -11.35 4.60
C ASN A 453 -6.17 -11.60 4.48
N ARG A 454 -5.44 -11.70 5.60
CA ARG A 454 -3.98 -11.77 5.61
C ARG A 454 -3.45 -13.21 5.69
N TYR A 455 -4.31 -14.20 5.85
CA TYR A 455 -3.91 -15.60 5.93
C TYR A 455 -4.95 -16.51 5.25
N PRO A 456 -4.52 -17.65 4.65
CA PRO A 456 -5.44 -18.64 4.10
C PRO A 456 -6.16 -19.40 5.21
N SER A 457 -7.32 -19.98 4.91
CA SER A 457 -8.17 -20.69 5.88
C SER A 457 -7.45 -21.84 6.60
N SER A 458 -6.41 -22.42 5.98
CA SER A 458 -5.53 -23.42 6.59
C SER A 458 -4.76 -22.91 7.81
N PHE A 459 -4.58 -21.59 7.93
CA PHE A 459 -3.93 -20.91 9.05
C PHE A 459 -4.90 -20.29 10.06
N ALA A 460 -6.21 -20.50 9.95
CA ALA A 460 -7.18 -20.20 10.99
C ALA A 460 -7.07 -21.23 12.12
N LYS A 461 -5.98 -21.22 12.87
CA LYS A 461 -5.66 -22.19 13.94
C LYS A 461 -6.13 -21.74 15.32
N LEU A 462 -6.05 -20.43 15.57
CA LEU A 462 -6.53 -19.83 16.82
C LEU A 462 -8.00 -19.45 16.67
N SER A 463 -8.76 -19.69 17.72
CA SER A 463 -10.19 -19.37 17.82
C SER A 463 -10.42 -18.21 18.81
N THR A 464 -11.62 -17.67 18.84
CA THR A 464 -12.00 -16.67 19.84
C THR A 464 -11.91 -17.19 21.28
N GLU A 465 -11.92 -18.51 21.47
CA GLU A 465 -11.80 -19.16 22.80
C GLU A 465 -10.36 -19.12 23.33
N ASP A 466 -9.37 -19.01 22.44
CA ASP A 466 -7.95 -18.94 22.78
C ASP A 466 -7.52 -17.54 23.21
N MET A 467 -8.29 -16.50 22.86
CA MET A 467 -7.89 -15.11 23.10
C MET A 467 -7.74 -14.77 24.59
N LEU A 468 -6.67 -14.07 24.92
CA LEU A 468 -6.27 -13.75 26.29
C LEU A 468 -7.28 -12.86 27.03
N CYS A 469 -7.92 -11.92 26.31
CA CYS A 469 -8.88 -10.98 26.85
C CYS A 469 -10.27 -11.21 26.25
N ARG A 470 -11.31 -11.20 27.10
CA ARG A 470 -12.72 -11.29 26.71
C ARG A 470 -13.39 -9.92 26.77
N VAL A 471 -14.48 -9.73 26.04
CA VAL A 471 -15.24 -8.47 26.03
C VAL A 471 -15.68 -8.05 27.44
N ASN A 472 -16.01 -9.02 28.30
CA ASN A 472 -16.47 -8.76 29.68
C ASN A 472 -15.34 -8.56 30.69
N ASP A 473 -14.08 -8.80 30.33
CA ASP A 473 -12.93 -8.63 31.23
C ASP A 473 -12.59 -7.16 31.43
N VAL A 474 -12.89 -6.32 30.44
CA VAL A 474 -12.56 -4.91 30.43
C VAL A 474 -13.81 -4.08 30.11
N GLU A 475 -14.09 -3.09 30.94
CA GLU A 475 -15.24 -2.19 30.76
C GLU A 475 -15.13 -1.41 29.45
N ASN A 476 -16.22 -1.35 28.69
CA ASN A 476 -16.34 -0.64 27.41
C ASN A 476 -15.44 -1.17 26.27
N LEU A 477 -14.97 -2.41 26.34
CA LEU A 477 -14.26 -3.03 25.23
C LEU A 477 -15.24 -3.30 24.05
N ALA A 478 -14.80 -3.08 22.83
CA ALA A 478 -15.63 -3.33 21.65
C ALA A 478 -16.03 -4.80 21.54
N THR A 479 -17.25 -5.08 21.12
CA THR A 479 -17.76 -6.47 20.95
C THR A 479 -16.97 -7.27 19.92
N THR A 480 -16.40 -6.60 18.93
CA THR A 480 -15.55 -7.19 17.88
C THR A 480 -14.11 -7.44 18.33
N SER A 481 -13.70 -6.95 19.53
CA SER A 481 -12.30 -6.98 19.95
C SER A 481 -11.71 -8.40 19.99
N VAL A 482 -12.47 -9.39 20.42
CA VAL A 482 -12.00 -10.78 20.52
C VAL A 482 -11.76 -11.37 19.13
N GLU A 483 -12.69 -11.13 18.20
CA GLU A 483 -12.58 -11.60 16.82
C GLU A 483 -11.42 -10.94 16.08
N GLU A 484 -11.25 -9.63 16.22
CA GLU A 484 -10.13 -8.89 15.60
C GLU A 484 -8.77 -9.35 16.17
N ASN A 485 -8.67 -9.61 17.49
CA ASN A 485 -7.46 -10.18 18.10
C ASN A 485 -7.16 -11.58 17.52
N MET A 486 -8.17 -12.45 17.41
CA MET A 486 -8.03 -13.79 16.81
C MET A 486 -7.52 -13.72 15.37
N HIS A 487 -8.10 -12.84 14.55
CA HIS A 487 -7.68 -12.69 13.17
C HIS A 487 -6.26 -12.14 13.07
N TYR A 488 -5.91 -11.20 13.93
CA TYR A 488 -4.56 -10.66 13.97
C TYR A 488 -3.54 -11.74 14.39
N ASP A 489 -3.80 -12.50 15.45
CA ASP A 489 -2.90 -13.55 15.91
C ASP A 489 -2.73 -14.69 14.88
N ASN A 490 -3.80 -15.04 14.13
CA ASN A 490 -3.71 -15.97 13.00
C ASN A 490 -2.90 -15.38 11.82
N SER A 491 -2.96 -14.07 11.59
CA SER A 491 -2.12 -13.43 10.57
C SER A 491 -0.64 -13.42 10.97
N VAL A 492 -0.32 -13.24 12.26
CA VAL A 492 1.06 -13.37 12.78
C VAL A 492 1.57 -14.79 12.62
N LEU A 493 0.73 -15.80 12.93
CA LEU A 493 1.06 -17.21 12.74
C LEU A 493 1.39 -17.55 11.28
N TYR A 494 0.65 -16.97 10.34
CA TYR A 494 0.93 -17.12 8.91
C TYR A 494 2.21 -16.38 8.50
N GLY A 495 2.45 -15.19 9.03
CA GLY A 495 3.71 -14.44 8.82
C GLY A 495 4.95 -15.21 9.30
N ASP A 496 4.85 -15.96 10.41
CA ASP A 496 5.90 -16.86 10.89
C ASP A 496 6.21 -17.97 9.87
N PHE A 497 5.18 -18.57 9.28
CA PHE A 497 5.35 -19.57 8.22
C PHE A 497 6.09 -18.98 7.02
N VAL A 498 5.63 -17.83 6.49
CA VAL A 498 6.27 -17.20 5.33
C VAL A 498 7.73 -16.82 5.60
N LEU A 499 8.01 -16.27 6.79
CA LEU A 499 9.39 -15.94 7.16
C LEU A 499 10.28 -17.18 7.29
N ASN A 500 9.75 -18.29 7.80
CA ASN A 500 10.47 -19.55 7.84
C ASN A 500 10.81 -20.06 6.43
N GLU A 501 9.82 -20.05 5.52
CA GLU A 501 10.02 -20.43 4.12
C GLU A 501 11.10 -19.58 3.42
N ILE A 502 11.16 -18.27 3.73
CA ILE A 502 12.24 -17.40 3.24
C ILE A 502 13.58 -17.84 3.84
N ILE A 503 13.66 -18.08 5.16
CA ILE A 503 14.89 -18.49 5.84
C ILE A 503 15.45 -19.79 5.25
N GLU A 504 14.61 -20.80 5.01
CA GLU A 504 15.00 -22.10 4.48
C GLU A 504 15.68 -21.99 3.11
N ARG A 505 15.26 -21.05 2.26
CA ARG A 505 15.86 -20.81 0.94
C ARG A 505 17.29 -20.28 1.01
N PHE A 506 17.69 -19.71 2.15
CA PHE A 506 19.02 -19.12 2.33
C PHE A 506 19.90 -19.88 3.34
N GLU A 507 19.42 -20.96 3.97
CA GLU A 507 20.12 -21.64 5.07
C GLU A 507 21.44 -22.29 4.65
N ASN A 508 21.55 -22.73 3.38
CA ASN A 508 22.69 -23.49 2.84
C ASN A 508 23.70 -22.62 2.07
N THR A 509 23.61 -21.30 2.17
CA THR A 509 24.49 -20.34 1.50
C THR A 509 25.03 -19.32 2.51
N ASP A 510 26.08 -18.58 2.15
CA ASP A 510 26.62 -17.49 2.97
C ASP A 510 25.61 -16.35 3.04
N SER A 511 24.68 -16.43 4.00
CA SER A 511 23.48 -15.60 4.01
C SER A 511 23.16 -15.02 5.37
N LEU A 512 22.62 -13.78 5.33
CA LEU A 512 22.00 -13.09 6.45
C LEU A 512 20.58 -12.66 6.03
N VAL A 513 19.56 -13.09 6.79
CA VAL A 513 18.16 -12.68 6.62
C VAL A 513 17.77 -11.79 7.80
N LEU A 514 17.47 -10.53 7.53
CA LEU A 514 17.02 -9.56 8.52
C LEU A 514 15.53 -9.29 8.32
N TYR A 515 14.72 -9.60 9.30
CA TYR A 515 13.30 -9.25 9.37
C TYR A 515 13.06 -8.11 10.35
N PHE A 516 12.31 -7.11 9.93
CA PHE A 516 11.72 -6.08 10.79
C PHE A 516 10.33 -5.69 10.26
N SER A 517 9.44 -5.24 11.16
CA SER A 517 8.20 -4.58 10.72
C SER A 517 8.40 -3.09 10.56
N ASP A 518 7.72 -2.50 9.60
CA ASP A 518 7.70 -1.06 9.37
C ASP A 518 7.17 -0.29 10.58
N HIS A 519 6.07 -0.75 11.20
CA HIS A 519 5.51 -0.33 12.47
C HIS A 519 4.76 -1.49 13.14
N GLY A 520 4.27 -1.27 14.33
CA GLY A 520 3.35 -2.17 15.02
C GLY A 520 1.90 -1.75 14.86
N GLU A 521 1.01 -2.47 15.55
CA GLU A 521 -0.44 -2.27 15.49
C GLU A 521 -1.01 -2.32 16.90
N GLU A 522 -1.96 -1.47 17.24
CA GLU A 522 -2.71 -1.57 18.51
C GLU A 522 -4.03 -2.30 18.26
N ILE A 523 -4.25 -3.43 18.93
CA ILE A 523 -5.41 -4.31 18.75
C ILE A 523 -6.16 -4.41 20.10
N TYR A 524 -6.78 -3.31 20.53
CA TYR A 524 -7.48 -3.25 21.82
C TYR A 524 -6.59 -3.62 23.02
N ASP A 525 -5.28 -3.36 22.93
CA ASP A 525 -4.32 -3.83 23.94
C ASP A 525 -4.47 -3.15 25.29
N TRP A 526 -4.72 -1.84 25.32
CA TRP A 526 -4.77 -1.06 26.56
C TRP A 526 -5.87 0.01 26.62
N ARG A 527 -6.56 0.22 25.51
CA ARG A 527 -7.73 1.09 25.36
C ARG A 527 -8.65 0.52 24.28
N ASN A 528 -9.87 1.05 24.20
CA ASN A 528 -10.82 0.65 23.16
C ASN A 528 -10.45 1.31 21.81
N PHE A 529 -9.36 0.84 21.22
CA PHE A 529 -8.83 1.32 19.94
C PHE A 529 -8.18 0.17 19.15
N ILE A 530 -8.37 0.17 17.85
CA ILE A 530 -7.72 -0.72 16.89
C ILE A 530 -7.11 0.13 15.77
N GLY A 531 -5.91 -0.24 15.31
CA GLY A 531 -5.20 0.44 14.25
C GLY A 531 -3.92 1.14 14.71
N HIS A 532 -3.38 1.96 13.83
CA HIS A 532 -2.16 2.73 14.06
C HIS A 532 -2.33 4.19 13.63
N SER A 533 -1.62 5.11 14.27
CA SER A 533 -1.64 6.53 13.92
C SER A 533 -0.62 7.32 14.74
N ASP A 534 0.14 8.19 14.09
CA ASP A 534 1.06 9.10 14.77
C ASP A 534 0.35 10.06 15.73
N SER A 535 -0.90 10.43 15.45
CA SER A 535 -1.69 11.32 16.33
C SER A 535 -2.20 10.63 17.61
N LYS A 536 -2.29 9.30 17.63
CA LYS A 536 -2.75 8.48 18.75
C LYS A 536 -1.71 7.48 19.22
N MET A 537 -0.44 7.81 19.07
CA MET A 537 0.71 6.94 19.31
C MET A 537 0.64 6.21 20.65
N SER A 538 0.90 4.90 20.59
CA SER A 538 1.16 4.03 21.74
C SER A 538 2.43 3.21 21.52
N ARG A 539 2.93 2.54 22.58
CA ARG A 539 4.10 1.66 22.41
C ARG A 539 3.82 0.49 21.46
N PHE A 540 2.57 0.02 21.41
CA PHE A 540 2.14 -1.10 20.58
C PHE A 540 2.25 -0.80 19.08
N MET A 541 2.18 0.48 18.69
CA MET A 541 2.33 0.93 17.31
C MET A 541 3.78 1.11 16.87
N VAL A 542 4.73 1.12 17.80
CA VAL A 542 6.15 1.38 17.49
C VAL A 542 7.10 0.29 17.96
N GLU A 543 6.71 -0.57 18.91
CA GLU A 543 7.53 -1.71 19.33
C GLU A 543 7.39 -2.84 18.29
N ILE A 544 8.44 -3.01 17.48
CA ILE A 544 8.47 -3.92 16.34
C ILE A 544 9.37 -5.12 16.60
N PRO A 545 9.08 -6.30 16.02
CA PRO A 545 10.04 -7.38 15.96
C PRO A 545 11.24 -6.97 15.10
N PHE A 546 12.43 -7.40 15.54
CA PHE A 546 13.67 -7.24 14.79
C PHE A 546 14.48 -8.53 14.99
N ILE A 547 14.64 -9.29 13.93
CA ILE A 547 15.15 -10.66 13.96
C ILE A 547 16.19 -10.79 12.86
N ILE A 548 17.34 -11.40 13.19
CA ILE A 548 18.35 -11.73 12.20
C ILE A 548 18.62 -13.23 12.25
N TYR A 549 18.38 -13.90 11.13
CA TYR A 549 18.89 -15.25 10.89
C TYR A 549 20.23 -15.18 10.15
N VAL A 550 21.18 -16.02 10.54
CA VAL A 550 22.45 -16.19 9.85
C VAL A 550 22.71 -17.67 9.62
N SER A 551 23.14 -18.01 8.42
CA SER A 551 23.50 -19.40 8.06
C SER A 551 24.77 -19.87 8.78
N ASP A 552 25.00 -21.17 8.81
CA ASP A 552 26.26 -21.75 9.34
C ASP A 552 27.45 -21.28 8.53
N GLU A 553 27.27 -21.12 7.22
CA GLU A 553 28.33 -20.66 6.32
C GLU A 553 28.68 -19.18 6.61
N PHE A 554 27.68 -18.32 6.86
CA PHE A 554 27.90 -16.95 7.30
C PHE A 554 28.70 -16.89 8.61
N ILE A 555 28.33 -17.70 9.62
CA ILE A 555 29.01 -17.74 10.91
C ILE A 555 30.48 -18.12 10.73
N ALA A 556 30.75 -19.12 9.86
CA ALA A 556 32.10 -19.60 9.59
C ALA A 556 32.95 -18.55 8.86
N LYS A 557 32.37 -17.85 7.87
CA LYS A 557 33.10 -16.88 7.03
C LYS A 557 33.25 -15.50 7.71
N HIS A 558 32.31 -15.10 8.57
CA HIS A 558 32.24 -13.76 9.15
C HIS A 558 32.20 -13.76 10.69
N PRO A 559 33.14 -14.43 11.41
CA PRO A 559 33.07 -14.63 12.86
C PRO A 559 33.09 -13.34 13.67
N GLU A 560 33.83 -12.31 13.24
CA GLU A 560 33.88 -11.02 13.96
C GLU A 560 32.57 -10.23 13.77
N LEU A 561 31.97 -10.28 12.59
CA LEU A 561 30.67 -9.67 12.33
C LEU A 561 29.57 -10.39 13.14
N TYR A 562 29.56 -11.70 13.15
CA TYR A 562 28.65 -12.53 13.95
C TYR A 562 28.73 -12.19 15.45
N LYS A 563 29.96 -12.04 15.98
CA LYS A 563 30.16 -11.63 17.38
C LYS A 563 29.55 -10.23 17.67
N ARG A 564 29.69 -9.28 16.75
CA ARG A 564 29.07 -7.95 16.89
C ARG A 564 27.54 -8.04 16.89
N LEU A 565 26.96 -8.85 16.01
CA LEU A 565 25.53 -9.13 15.97
C LEU A 565 25.02 -9.74 17.29
N GLN A 566 25.72 -10.75 17.83
CA GLN A 566 25.36 -11.37 19.10
C GLN A 566 25.36 -10.36 20.28
N GLN A 567 26.34 -9.47 20.32
CA GLN A 567 26.48 -8.46 21.38
C GLN A 567 25.40 -7.38 21.32
N ALA A 568 24.79 -7.17 20.14
CA ALA A 568 23.83 -6.10 19.90
C ALA A 568 22.38 -6.47 20.27
N GLN A 569 22.06 -7.73 20.60
CA GLN A 569 20.68 -8.21 20.79
C GLN A 569 19.85 -7.40 21.82
N ASN A 570 20.51 -6.80 22.80
CA ASN A 570 19.86 -5.96 23.82
C ASN A 570 20.13 -4.46 23.64
N GLN A 571 20.67 -4.06 22.48
CA GLN A 571 20.98 -2.67 22.18
C GLN A 571 19.69 -1.90 21.88
N ARG A 572 19.55 -0.70 22.46
CA ARG A 572 18.50 0.26 22.11
C ARG A 572 18.66 0.70 20.66
N TYR A 573 17.58 0.65 19.88
CA TYR A 573 17.63 1.00 18.48
C TYR A 573 16.32 1.62 17.98
N MET A 574 16.42 2.40 16.90
CA MET A 574 15.27 2.88 16.11
C MET A 574 15.49 2.51 14.65
N SER A 575 14.44 2.08 13.98
CA SER A 575 14.49 1.62 12.59
C SER A 575 14.88 2.72 11.58
N ASP A 576 14.78 4.00 11.95
CA ASP A 576 15.22 5.11 11.11
C ASP A 576 16.76 5.20 10.92
N ASP A 577 17.51 4.36 11.62
CA ASP A 577 18.95 4.17 11.43
C ASP A 577 19.29 2.83 10.71
N LEU A 578 18.26 2.09 10.20
CA LEU A 578 18.41 0.74 9.62
C LEU A 578 19.42 0.70 8.47
N ILE A 579 19.40 1.67 7.57
CA ILE A 579 20.34 1.74 6.44
C ILE A 579 21.80 1.71 6.92
N HIS A 580 22.11 2.38 8.05
CA HIS A 580 23.46 2.37 8.62
C HIS A 580 23.87 0.97 9.10
N THR A 581 22.91 0.18 9.65
CA THR A 581 23.18 -1.19 10.06
C THR A 581 23.41 -2.11 8.87
N LEU A 582 22.58 -2.00 7.82
CA LEU A 582 22.72 -2.81 6.60
C LEU A 582 24.06 -2.54 5.90
N LEU A 583 24.46 -1.28 5.78
CA LEU A 583 25.75 -0.91 5.17
C LEU A 583 26.96 -1.35 6.01
N ASP A 584 26.85 -1.31 7.35
CA ASP A 584 27.89 -1.81 8.25
C ASP A 584 28.04 -3.34 8.12
N ILE A 585 26.92 -4.07 8.01
CA ILE A 585 26.91 -5.53 7.73
C ILE A 585 27.61 -5.82 6.40
N ALA A 586 27.26 -5.13 5.33
CA ALA A 586 27.86 -5.29 4.02
C ALA A 586 29.31 -4.76 3.94
N GLY A 587 29.74 -3.94 4.91
CA GLY A 587 31.04 -3.25 4.88
C GLY A 587 31.10 -2.17 3.80
N ILE A 588 29.98 -1.56 3.42
CA ILE A 588 29.89 -0.47 2.47
C ILE A 588 30.15 0.85 3.19
N ASP A 589 31.21 1.55 2.77
CA ASP A 589 31.55 2.89 3.27
C ASP A 589 31.26 3.92 2.19
N MET A 590 30.38 4.87 2.50
CA MET A 590 29.97 5.92 1.57
C MET A 590 29.65 7.23 2.28
N GLN A 591 29.58 8.31 1.53
CA GLN A 591 29.18 9.60 2.07
C GLN A 591 27.75 9.53 2.64
N GLY A 592 27.57 9.94 3.90
CA GLY A 592 26.31 9.85 4.63
C GLY A 592 26.25 8.66 5.58
N PHE A 593 27.11 7.65 5.42
CA PHE A 593 27.20 6.55 6.36
C PHE A 593 27.82 6.99 7.70
N GLU A 594 27.12 6.72 8.78
CA GLU A 594 27.58 6.99 10.15
C GLU A 594 27.63 5.69 10.96
N SER A 595 28.81 5.12 11.14
CA SER A 595 29.00 3.84 11.86
C SER A 595 28.45 3.85 13.29
N LYS A 596 28.37 5.00 13.96
CA LYS A 596 27.80 5.15 15.31
C LYS A 596 26.28 4.95 15.35
N ARG A 597 25.60 5.02 14.20
CA ARG A 597 24.16 4.78 14.05
C ARG A 597 23.86 3.30 13.76
N SER A 598 24.86 2.52 13.41
CA SER A 598 24.70 1.09 13.21
C SER A 598 24.35 0.38 14.53
N LEU A 599 23.35 -0.49 14.51
CA LEU A 599 22.97 -1.35 15.65
C LEU A 599 24.15 -2.17 16.19
N ILE A 600 25.04 -2.59 15.29
CA ILE A 600 26.22 -3.39 15.59
C ILE A 600 27.50 -2.55 15.74
N SER A 601 27.37 -1.25 15.95
CA SER A 601 28.52 -0.36 16.15
C SER A 601 29.38 -0.77 17.35
N ASN A 602 30.72 -0.67 17.20
CA ASN A 602 31.62 -0.80 18.33
C ASN A 602 31.53 0.41 19.31
N ASP A 603 31.09 1.58 18.83
CA ASP A 603 30.82 2.77 19.64
C ASP A 603 29.30 2.97 19.79
N THR A 604 28.73 2.42 20.84
CA THR A 604 27.28 2.50 21.13
C THR A 604 26.88 3.78 21.86
N THR A 605 27.76 4.75 22.00
CA THR A 605 27.50 5.97 22.80
C THR A 605 26.32 6.76 22.25
N LEU A 606 26.21 6.89 20.92
CA LEU A 606 25.10 7.58 20.27
C LEU A 606 23.78 6.86 20.55
N LEU A 607 23.71 5.56 20.28
CA LEU A 607 22.49 4.76 20.47
C LEU A 607 21.99 4.77 21.92
N LYS A 608 22.91 4.71 22.90
CA LYS A 608 22.56 4.76 24.33
C LYS A 608 22.00 6.12 24.76
N ASN A 609 22.52 7.20 24.19
CA ASN A 609 22.19 8.57 24.62
C ASN A 609 21.09 9.21 23.74
N ARG A 610 20.78 8.64 22.58
CA ARG A 610 19.76 9.16 21.66
C ARG A 610 18.39 9.20 22.36
N ILE A 611 17.72 10.34 22.31
CA ILE A 611 16.30 10.43 22.67
C ILE A 611 15.50 9.81 21.52
N ARG A 612 14.72 8.78 21.82
CA ARG A 612 13.92 8.09 20.81
C ARG A 612 12.57 8.80 20.63
N LEU A 613 12.57 9.77 19.73
CA LEU A 613 11.37 10.52 19.36
C LEU A 613 10.60 9.75 18.27
N VAL A 614 9.31 9.54 18.49
CA VAL A 614 8.43 8.82 17.56
C VAL A 614 7.24 9.67 17.14
N GLY A 615 6.80 9.52 15.88
CA GLY A 615 5.65 10.21 15.31
C GLY A 615 5.96 11.55 14.67
N GLU A 616 4.92 12.24 14.22
CA GLU A 616 4.99 13.53 13.53
C GLU A 616 5.29 14.69 14.50
N LYS A 617 5.91 15.76 13.98
CA LYS A 617 6.29 16.97 14.77
C LYS A 617 5.17 17.57 15.62
N LYS A 618 3.91 17.45 15.23
CA LYS A 618 2.78 17.99 16.00
C LYS A 618 2.34 17.09 17.16
N SER A 619 2.64 15.80 17.08
CA SER A 619 2.24 14.77 18.03
C SER A 619 3.41 13.91 18.51
N ILE A 620 4.64 14.43 18.33
CA ILE A 620 5.87 13.70 18.66
C ILE A 620 5.91 13.31 20.13
N LYS A 621 6.32 12.06 20.40
CA LYS A 621 6.45 11.48 21.73
C LYS A 621 7.87 11.05 22.02
N ASP A 622 8.32 11.24 23.27
CA ASP A 622 9.54 10.60 23.78
C ASP A 622 9.14 9.17 24.20
N TYR A 623 9.54 8.18 23.39
CA TYR A 623 9.17 6.79 23.62
C TYR A 623 9.57 6.31 25.02
N ASP A 624 10.81 6.57 25.43
CA ASP A 624 11.32 6.05 26.70
C ASP A 624 10.63 6.65 27.93
N LYS A 625 10.13 7.90 27.83
CA LYS A 625 9.45 8.58 28.94
C LYS A 625 7.94 8.41 28.91
N GLU A 626 7.32 8.43 27.74
CA GLU A 626 5.86 8.57 27.62
C GLU A 626 5.17 7.26 27.24
N LEU A 627 5.83 6.38 26.47
CA LEU A 627 5.16 5.21 25.88
C LEU A 627 5.63 3.89 26.47
N LYS A 628 6.92 3.71 26.72
CA LYS A 628 7.53 2.42 27.11
C LYS A 628 6.89 1.77 28.35
N ALA A 629 6.35 2.56 29.26
CA ALA A 629 5.71 2.06 30.50
C ALA A 629 4.25 1.61 30.32
N GLN A 630 3.65 1.80 29.14
CA GLN A 630 2.28 1.33 28.86
C GLN A 630 2.24 -0.20 28.95
N LYS A 631 1.18 -0.74 29.55
CA LYS A 631 0.95 -2.17 29.71
C LYS A 631 -0.34 -2.57 29.05
N SER A 632 -0.35 -3.70 28.35
CA SER A 632 -1.59 -4.26 27.82
C SER A 632 -2.54 -4.67 28.97
N TYR A 633 -3.82 -4.82 28.70
CA TYR A 633 -4.79 -5.33 29.66
C TYR A 633 -4.37 -6.68 30.24
N TYR A 634 -3.80 -7.56 29.41
CA TYR A 634 -3.23 -8.83 29.85
C TYR A 634 -2.07 -8.61 30.84
N GLN A 635 -1.11 -7.77 30.52
CA GLN A 635 0.04 -7.45 31.39
C GLN A 635 -0.35 -6.73 32.67
N GLN A 636 -1.52 -6.12 32.71
CA GLN A 636 -2.11 -5.52 33.91
C GLN A 636 -2.87 -6.57 34.77
N GLY A 637 -3.05 -7.81 34.26
CA GLY A 637 -3.81 -8.86 34.93
C GLY A 637 -5.33 -8.62 34.92
N LEU A 638 -5.82 -7.80 34.00
CA LEU A 638 -7.26 -7.53 33.84
C LEU A 638 -7.97 -8.60 33.00
N CYS A 639 -7.23 -9.33 32.18
CA CYS A 639 -7.73 -10.44 31.37
C CYS A 639 -7.55 -11.76 32.16
N LYS A 640 -8.54 -12.64 32.08
CA LYS A 640 -8.59 -13.91 32.84
C LYS A 640 -8.29 -15.11 31.94
#